data_af48ea0deb77b08e2ea5a46096de8392
#
_entry.id   af48ea0deb77b08e2ea5a46096de8392
#
_cell.length_a   1.000
_cell.length_b   1.000
_cell.length_c   1.000
_cell.angle_alpha   90.00
_cell.angle_beta   90.00
_cell.angle_gamma   90.00
#
_symmetry.space_group_name_H-M   'P 1'
#
loop_
_entity.id
_entity.type
_entity.pdbx_description
1 polymer ?
#
loop_
_entity_poly.entity_id
_entity_poly.type
_entity_poly.pdbx_seq_one_letter_code
_entity_poly.pdbx_strand_id
1 'polypeptide(L)'
;MLRIKKLDIFIAKQFGLLFIGTFFICQFVLMMQFLWRYIDELIGKGLTMEVMAQFFWYMGLMLVPQALPLAILLSSLITFGNLGESSELTAIKAAGISLMQSFRSLIIITIIIMFGSFYFQNNIGPRSNMKLTQLLISMKQKSPELEIPEGIFYDGIPNCNLYVQKKDIKTGKLYGVMIYRMTDSYEDAAIILADSAMLQSTAEKKHLLLTLWSGEWFENMQSSEMANSASVPYRRESFISKRIVLDFDADFNMTDAASLSNNAKGKSLEQIYHTIDSLNARYDSVGRSYLADASVRYYRIPSVSKADSANAIKKAEAKRYEIDTLFNRLPQDQKIRVINSALSDIRQASSDLDFKSMMTGDADQIIRLHKIEAISKFMLALSCLIFFFIGAPLGAIIRKGGLGFPVVISVLIFIIYFILDNSGYRMARSGMWAIWFGKGLASAVMIPLAIFVTRKATNDSAVFNIDAYKEFFAKLLGIRLKRHIFGKEVIINNPDYTADTEKLEKITEDIHIYNKVQHLKRLPNFINVFFRYQPDHEIERISEELENVIEDLTNTKNKFILHDLNKYPILTTKAHTRPFERKWLNIAAAIIVPLGIVLYLRMWRFRMRLYRDLRIISQTNTDIIGRIKDIQTRNNQNVTIK
;
A
#
# COMPACT_ATOMS: atom_id res chain seq x y z
N MET A 1 -26.04 30.52 -14.12
CA MET A 1 -24.93 31.29 -13.50
C MET A 1 -24.66 30.72 -12.10
N LEU A 2 -23.46 30.20 -11.86
CA LEU A 2 -23.00 29.76 -10.54
C LEU A 2 -22.75 30.99 -9.66
N ARG A 3 -23.74 31.37 -8.86
CA ARG A 3 -23.60 32.49 -7.92
C ARG A 3 -22.71 31.99 -6.74
N ILE A 4 -21.46 32.46 -6.71
CA ILE A 4 -20.52 32.15 -5.62
C ILE A 4 -21.03 32.85 -4.35
N LYS A 5 -21.30 32.09 -3.30
CA LYS A 5 -21.75 32.57 -2.00
C LYS A 5 -20.57 32.89 -1.09
N LYS A 6 -20.73 33.77 -0.11
CA LYS A 6 -19.68 34.05 0.90
C LYS A 6 -19.21 32.81 1.63
N LEU A 7 -20.12 31.86 1.87
CA LEU A 7 -19.80 30.56 2.48
C LEU A 7 -18.86 29.73 1.61
N ASP A 8 -19.06 29.72 0.28
CA ASP A 8 -18.20 28.99 -0.65
C ASP A 8 -16.75 29.50 -0.59
N ILE A 9 -16.59 30.83 -0.55
CA ILE A 9 -15.28 31.48 -0.43
C ILE A 9 -14.63 31.19 0.91
N PHE A 10 -15.42 31.19 1.99
CA PHE A 10 -14.93 30.90 3.34
C PHE A 10 -14.34 29.49 3.44
N ILE A 11 -15.11 28.47 3.00
CA ILE A 11 -14.65 27.06 3.01
C ILE A 11 -13.48 26.87 2.06
N ALA A 12 -13.53 27.47 0.86
CA ALA A 12 -12.44 27.40 -0.12
C ALA A 12 -11.14 28.02 0.39
N LYS A 13 -11.20 29.14 1.12
CA LYS A 13 -10.02 29.78 1.71
C LYS A 13 -9.38 28.92 2.79
N GLN A 14 -10.18 28.34 3.69
CA GLN A 14 -9.67 27.42 4.72
C GLN A 14 -9.02 26.17 4.10
N PHE A 15 -9.71 25.55 3.13
CA PHE A 15 -9.18 24.41 2.41
C PHE A 15 -7.89 24.75 1.66
N GLY A 16 -7.86 25.86 0.91
CA GLY A 16 -6.72 26.23 0.09
C GLY A 16 -5.44 26.43 0.90
N LEU A 17 -5.54 27.10 2.04
CA LEU A 17 -4.40 27.32 2.94
C LEU A 17 -3.87 25.98 3.52
N LEU A 18 -4.78 25.12 3.96
CA LEU A 18 -4.43 23.79 4.47
C LEU A 18 -3.90 22.89 3.35
N PHE A 19 -4.48 22.97 2.14
CA PHE A 19 -4.03 22.19 0.99
C PHE A 19 -2.59 22.49 0.60
N ILE A 20 -2.21 23.77 0.54
CA ILE A 20 -0.84 24.15 0.23
C ILE A 20 0.12 23.60 1.28
N GLY A 21 -0.18 23.78 2.57
CA GLY A 21 0.66 23.27 3.64
C GLY A 21 0.79 21.73 3.63
N THR A 22 -0.35 21.05 3.52
CA THR A 22 -0.36 19.56 3.48
C THR A 22 0.30 19.01 2.21
N PHE A 23 0.17 19.71 1.07
CA PHE A 23 0.83 19.32 -0.17
C PHE A 23 2.36 19.31 -0.02
N PHE A 24 2.95 20.40 0.52
CA PHE A 24 4.39 20.45 0.74
C PHE A 24 4.87 19.40 1.75
N ILE A 25 4.10 19.15 2.81
CA ILE A 25 4.43 18.08 3.77
C ILE A 25 4.39 16.71 3.09
N CYS A 26 3.32 16.39 2.36
CA CYS A 26 3.20 15.12 1.65
C CYS A 26 4.30 14.96 0.59
N GLN A 27 4.57 16.02 -0.16
CA GLN A 27 5.63 16.06 -1.15
C GLN A 27 7.00 15.78 -0.52
N PHE A 28 7.31 16.42 0.60
CA PHE A 28 8.56 16.21 1.32
C PHE A 28 8.69 14.76 1.83
N VAL A 29 7.63 14.19 2.40
CA VAL A 29 7.64 12.80 2.89
C VAL A 29 7.88 11.81 1.74
N LEU A 30 7.20 11.99 0.60
CA LEU A 30 7.41 11.16 -0.59
C LEU A 30 8.81 11.33 -1.17
N MET A 31 9.36 12.56 -1.18
CA MET A 31 10.74 12.81 -1.60
C MET A 31 11.74 12.10 -0.68
N MET A 32 11.54 12.13 0.63
CA MET A 32 12.41 11.42 1.58
C MET A 32 12.33 9.91 1.38
N GLN A 33 11.14 9.35 1.15
CA GLN A 33 10.98 7.93 0.85
C GLN A 33 11.71 7.53 -0.44
N PHE A 34 11.64 8.37 -1.47
CA PHE A 34 12.34 8.14 -2.73
C PHE A 34 13.85 8.27 -2.58
N LEU A 35 14.31 9.31 -1.88
CA LEU A 35 15.72 9.55 -1.59
C LEU A 35 16.38 8.35 -0.89
N TRP A 36 15.70 7.79 0.12
CA TRP A 36 16.17 6.63 0.85
C TRP A 36 16.44 5.42 -0.05
N ARG A 37 15.72 5.30 -1.15
CA ARG A 37 15.90 4.23 -2.13
C ARG A 37 17.14 4.41 -3.01
N TYR A 38 17.60 5.65 -3.20
CA TYR A 38 18.70 5.98 -4.11
C TYR A 38 19.91 6.61 -3.39
N ILE A 39 19.94 6.44 -2.07
CA ILE A 39 21.00 7.05 -1.25
C ILE A 39 22.40 6.52 -1.62
N ASP A 40 22.48 5.24 -1.97
CA ASP A 40 23.73 4.58 -2.34
C ASP A 40 24.29 5.11 -3.68
N GLU A 41 23.42 5.55 -4.59
CA GLU A 41 23.83 6.19 -5.84
C GLU A 41 24.27 7.64 -5.67
N LEU A 42 23.91 8.28 -4.56
CA LEU A 42 24.20 9.69 -4.30
C LEU A 42 25.45 9.89 -3.46
N ILE A 43 25.68 9.01 -2.48
CA ILE A 43 26.79 9.14 -1.52
C ILE A 43 28.07 8.51 -2.10
N GLY A 44 29.19 9.20 -1.93
CA GLY A 44 30.51 8.68 -2.28
C GLY A 44 30.95 8.85 -3.73
N LYS A 45 30.05 9.22 -4.65
CA LYS A 45 30.37 9.32 -6.10
C LYS A 45 30.90 10.70 -6.53
N GLY A 46 31.19 11.62 -5.60
CA GLY A 46 31.77 12.93 -5.93
C GLY A 46 30.93 13.75 -6.91
N LEU A 47 29.58 13.71 -6.77
CA LEU A 47 28.64 14.44 -7.61
C LEU A 47 28.74 15.94 -7.32
N THR A 48 28.61 16.78 -8.36
CA THR A 48 28.55 18.23 -8.19
C THR A 48 27.23 18.66 -7.54
N MET A 49 27.25 19.77 -6.80
CA MET A 49 26.03 20.33 -6.20
C MET A 49 24.95 20.64 -7.24
N GLU A 50 25.33 21.00 -8.46
CA GLU A 50 24.41 21.24 -9.56
C GLU A 50 23.65 19.97 -9.96
N VAL A 51 24.35 18.85 -10.12
CA VAL A 51 23.75 17.55 -10.45
C VAL A 51 22.81 17.08 -9.33
N MET A 52 23.19 17.27 -8.08
CA MET A 52 22.34 16.97 -6.92
C MET A 52 21.08 17.84 -6.91
N ALA A 53 21.21 19.14 -7.17
CA ALA A 53 20.06 20.05 -7.25
C ALA A 53 19.11 19.66 -8.40
N GLN A 54 19.64 19.31 -9.57
CA GLN A 54 18.87 18.82 -10.70
C GLN A 54 18.15 17.50 -10.35
N PHE A 55 18.82 16.58 -9.66
CA PHE A 55 18.20 15.34 -9.20
C PHE A 55 17.00 15.61 -8.28
N PHE A 56 17.17 16.44 -7.24
CA PHE A 56 16.08 16.80 -6.33
C PHE A 56 14.93 17.53 -7.04
N TRP A 57 15.24 18.39 -8.00
CA TRP A 57 14.25 19.11 -8.79
C TRP A 57 13.39 18.16 -9.63
N TYR A 58 14.02 17.30 -10.44
CA TYR A 58 13.26 16.35 -11.28
C TYR A 58 12.55 15.28 -10.46
N MET A 59 13.14 14.83 -9.37
CA MET A 59 12.50 13.93 -8.42
C MET A 59 11.25 14.58 -7.80
N GLY A 60 11.37 15.83 -7.37
CA GLY A 60 10.24 16.60 -6.85
C GLY A 60 9.11 16.70 -7.85
N LEU A 61 9.40 17.10 -9.09
CA LEU A 61 8.40 17.20 -10.14
C LEU A 61 7.75 15.84 -10.46
N MET A 62 8.51 14.76 -10.48
CA MET A 62 7.97 13.40 -10.73
C MET A 62 6.97 12.96 -9.67
N LEU A 63 7.15 13.37 -8.41
CA LEU A 63 6.32 12.96 -7.28
C LEU A 63 5.06 13.81 -7.08
N VAL A 64 4.97 14.99 -7.71
CA VAL A 64 3.79 15.88 -7.61
C VAL A 64 2.46 15.15 -7.83
N PRO A 65 2.27 14.35 -8.89
CA PRO A 65 0.98 13.70 -9.13
C PRO A 65 0.58 12.71 -8.04
N GLN A 66 1.53 12.11 -7.34
CA GLN A 66 1.28 11.17 -6.24
C GLN A 66 0.98 11.90 -4.93
N ALA A 67 1.60 13.07 -4.72
CA ALA A 67 1.37 13.90 -3.55
C ALA A 67 -0.02 14.56 -3.55
N LEU A 68 -0.55 14.92 -4.73
CA LEU A 68 -1.82 15.64 -4.85
C LEU A 68 -3.02 14.90 -4.23
N PRO A 69 -3.29 13.62 -4.52
CA PRO A 69 -4.41 12.91 -3.93
C PRO A 69 -4.30 12.82 -2.40
N LEU A 70 -3.09 12.54 -1.89
CA LEU A 70 -2.84 12.46 -0.45
C LEU A 70 -3.05 13.82 0.24
N ALA A 71 -2.57 14.89 -0.37
CA ALA A 71 -2.76 16.24 0.13
C ALA A 71 -4.24 16.66 0.14
N ILE A 72 -5.01 16.29 -0.89
CA ILE A 72 -6.46 16.54 -0.94
C ILE A 72 -7.19 15.75 0.17
N LEU A 73 -6.84 14.47 0.36
CA LEU A 73 -7.41 13.65 1.42
C LEU A 73 -7.19 14.29 2.79
N LEU A 74 -5.94 14.63 3.08
CA LEU A 74 -5.54 15.19 4.38
C LEU A 74 -6.14 16.59 4.59
N SER A 75 -6.02 17.48 3.60
CA SER A 75 -6.54 18.86 3.73
C SER A 75 -8.06 18.89 3.84
N SER A 76 -8.79 18.08 3.07
CA SER A 76 -10.25 18.03 3.16
C SER A 76 -10.72 17.46 4.50
N LEU A 77 -10.02 16.43 5.01
CA LEU A 77 -10.31 15.81 6.29
C LEU A 77 -10.06 16.80 7.45
N ILE A 78 -8.94 17.54 7.42
CA ILE A 78 -8.63 18.57 8.43
C ILE A 78 -9.61 19.74 8.32
N THR A 79 -9.93 20.22 7.11
CA THR A 79 -10.84 21.37 6.92
C THR A 79 -12.20 21.07 7.54
N PHE A 80 -12.83 19.94 7.19
CA PHE A 80 -14.13 19.58 7.74
C PHE A 80 -14.07 19.10 9.19
N GLY A 81 -12.93 18.55 9.61
CA GLY A 81 -12.68 18.22 11.02
C GLY A 81 -12.68 19.49 11.89
N ASN A 82 -11.96 20.51 11.49
CA ASN A 82 -11.90 21.80 12.19
C ASN A 82 -13.27 22.49 12.21
N LEU A 83 -13.99 22.54 11.07
CA LEU A 83 -15.36 23.08 11.00
C LEU A 83 -16.32 22.31 11.92
N GLY A 84 -16.10 21.00 12.11
CA GLY A 84 -16.87 20.18 13.04
C GLY A 84 -16.53 20.46 14.50
N GLU A 85 -15.25 20.63 14.82
CA GLU A 85 -14.75 20.90 16.18
C GLU A 85 -15.14 22.30 16.67
N SER A 86 -15.05 23.32 15.78
CA SER A 86 -15.49 24.70 16.07
C SER A 86 -17.01 24.89 16.09
N SER A 87 -17.79 23.81 15.90
CA SER A 87 -19.26 23.84 15.78
C SER A 87 -19.80 24.66 14.59
N GLU A 88 -18.94 25.20 13.74
CA GLU A 88 -19.34 25.96 12.54
C GLU A 88 -20.14 25.09 11.56
N LEU A 89 -19.73 23.82 11.39
CA LEU A 89 -20.45 22.88 10.55
C LEU A 89 -21.87 22.62 11.10
N THR A 90 -22.03 22.59 12.42
CA THR A 90 -23.34 22.43 13.07
C THR A 90 -24.21 23.66 12.84
N ALA A 91 -23.64 24.88 12.94
CA ALA A 91 -24.33 26.12 12.66
C ALA A 91 -24.77 26.20 11.17
N ILE A 92 -23.91 25.79 10.23
CA ILE A 92 -24.24 25.72 8.79
C ILE A 92 -25.43 24.77 8.55
N LYS A 93 -25.44 23.60 9.18
CA LYS A 93 -26.56 22.64 9.08
C LYS A 93 -27.83 23.18 9.71
N ALA A 94 -27.74 23.84 10.87
CA ALA A 94 -28.88 24.47 11.54
C ALA A 94 -29.51 25.60 10.70
N ALA A 95 -28.71 26.26 9.86
CA ALA A 95 -29.20 27.23 8.87
C ALA A 95 -29.86 26.59 7.64
N GLY A 96 -30.09 25.25 7.61
CA GLY A 96 -30.74 24.53 6.54
C GLY A 96 -29.85 24.19 5.34
N ILE A 97 -28.53 24.39 5.44
CA ILE A 97 -27.58 24.08 4.37
C ILE A 97 -27.13 22.62 4.53
N SER A 98 -27.39 21.81 3.49
CA SER A 98 -26.97 20.41 3.49
C SER A 98 -25.44 20.25 3.42
N LEU A 99 -24.92 19.11 3.92
CA LEU A 99 -23.49 18.82 3.86
C LEU A 99 -22.97 18.78 2.41
N MET A 100 -23.75 18.24 1.48
CA MET A 100 -23.39 18.24 0.05
C MET A 100 -23.34 19.63 -0.58
N GLN A 101 -24.19 20.55 -0.12
CA GLN A 101 -24.11 21.95 -0.54
C GLN A 101 -22.83 22.61 -0.03
N SER A 102 -22.37 22.27 1.19
CA SER A 102 -21.10 22.75 1.75
C SER A 102 -19.88 22.20 1.00
N PHE A 103 -19.98 21.00 0.40
CA PHE A 103 -18.90 20.42 -0.43
C PHE A 103 -18.79 21.05 -1.82
N ARG A 104 -19.82 21.72 -2.32
CA ARG A 104 -19.94 22.18 -3.72
C ARG A 104 -18.73 23.00 -4.20
N SER A 105 -18.29 23.97 -3.41
CA SER A 105 -17.13 24.82 -3.77
C SER A 105 -15.84 23.99 -3.88
N LEU A 106 -15.63 23.05 -2.94
CA LEU A 106 -14.45 22.21 -2.93
C LEU A 106 -14.48 21.14 -4.02
N ILE A 107 -15.64 20.62 -4.38
CA ILE A 107 -15.79 19.69 -5.53
C ILE A 107 -15.29 20.39 -6.81
N ILE A 108 -15.68 21.64 -7.05
CA ILE A 108 -15.23 22.39 -8.23
C ILE A 108 -13.70 22.57 -8.19
N ILE A 109 -13.14 22.98 -7.05
CA ILE A 109 -11.70 23.14 -6.88
C ILE A 109 -10.97 21.81 -7.11
N THR A 110 -11.48 20.71 -6.54
CA THR A 110 -10.88 19.39 -6.70
C THR A 110 -10.93 18.90 -8.15
N ILE A 111 -12.02 19.19 -8.88
CA ILE A 111 -12.12 18.92 -10.32
C ILE A 111 -11.07 19.71 -11.09
N ILE A 112 -10.85 20.98 -10.76
CA ILE A 112 -9.79 21.79 -11.40
C ILE A 112 -8.41 21.18 -11.09
N ILE A 113 -8.16 20.79 -9.85
CA ILE A 113 -6.91 20.13 -9.46
C ILE A 113 -6.75 18.77 -10.18
N MET A 114 -7.82 18.00 -10.37
CA MET A 114 -7.83 16.73 -11.10
C MET A 114 -7.38 16.94 -12.56
N PHE A 115 -7.94 17.92 -13.26
CA PHE A 115 -7.52 18.26 -14.63
C PHE A 115 -6.09 18.81 -14.67
N GLY A 116 -5.70 19.65 -13.70
CA GLY A 116 -4.34 20.12 -13.53
C GLY A 116 -3.35 18.97 -13.30
N SER A 117 -3.71 18.00 -12.47
CA SER A 117 -2.92 16.77 -12.23
C SER A 117 -2.76 15.95 -13.50
N PHE A 118 -3.84 15.77 -14.28
CA PHE A 118 -3.78 15.06 -15.57
C PHE A 118 -2.86 15.75 -16.56
N TYR A 119 -3.00 17.09 -16.71
CA TYR A 119 -2.14 17.89 -17.58
C TYR A 119 -0.66 17.79 -17.15
N PHE A 120 -0.41 17.88 -15.85
CA PHE A 120 0.93 17.74 -15.29
C PHE A 120 1.54 16.36 -15.60
N GLN A 121 0.78 15.27 -15.41
CA GLN A 121 1.21 13.92 -15.70
C GLN A 121 1.43 13.65 -17.19
N ASN A 122 0.71 14.37 -18.05
CA ASN A 122 0.85 14.17 -19.49
C ASN A 122 2.01 14.96 -20.10
N ASN A 123 2.32 16.14 -19.58
CA ASN A 123 3.28 17.05 -20.20
C ASN A 123 4.58 17.23 -19.38
N ILE A 124 4.47 17.52 -18.09
CA ILE A 124 5.62 17.82 -17.23
C ILE A 124 6.24 16.53 -16.65
N GLY A 125 5.38 15.63 -16.17
CA GLY A 125 5.80 14.35 -15.56
C GLY A 125 6.71 13.51 -16.46
N PRO A 126 6.37 13.26 -17.73
CA PRO A 126 7.21 12.48 -18.63
C PRO A 126 8.59 13.05 -18.85
N ARG A 127 8.67 14.38 -19.06
CA ARG A 127 9.96 15.08 -19.23
C ARG A 127 10.84 14.97 -17.99
N SER A 128 10.22 15.16 -16.81
CA SER A 128 10.93 15.05 -15.52
C SER A 128 11.37 13.62 -15.25
N ASN A 129 10.53 12.63 -15.56
CA ASN A 129 10.88 11.21 -15.42
C ASN A 129 12.04 10.80 -16.34
N MET A 130 12.03 11.27 -17.60
CA MET A 130 13.10 11.01 -18.54
C MET A 130 14.42 11.59 -18.03
N LYS A 131 14.42 12.87 -17.63
CA LYS A 131 15.61 13.54 -17.09
C LYS A 131 16.14 12.89 -15.82
N LEU A 132 15.24 12.52 -14.89
CA LEU A 132 15.60 11.80 -13.69
C LEU A 132 16.23 10.43 -14.01
N THR A 133 15.65 9.69 -14.95
CA THR A 133 16.18 8.38 -15.37
C THR A 133 17.56 8.53 -16.01
N GLN A 134 17.75 9.52 -16.88
CA GLN A 134 19.06 9.84 -17.47
C GLN A 134 20.10 10.15 -16.37
N LEU A 135 19.75 10.99 -15.39
CA LEU A 135 20.63 11.31 -14.26
C LEU A 135 20.98 10.06 -13.45
N LEU A 136 20.00 9.22 -13.12
CA LEU A 136 20.25 7.99 -12.34
C LEU A 136 21.18 7.02 -13.07
N ILE A 137 21.00 6.83 -14.39
CA ILE A 137 21.89 5.96 -15.18
C ILE A 137 23.29 6.57 -15.24
N SER A 138 23.41 7.86 -15.51
CA SER A 138 24.69 8.55 -15.56
C SER A 138 25.41 8.53 -14.19
N MET A 139 24.66 8.62 -13.09
CA MET A 139 25.22 8.48 -11.73
C MET A 139 25.74 7.06 -11.47
N LYS A 140 25.04 6.03 -11.96
CA LYS A 140 25.50 4.64 -11.86
C LYS A 140 26.79 4.41 -12.62
N GLN A 141 26.93 5.02 -13.79
CA GLN A 141 28.10 4.86 -14.65
C GLN A 141 29.32 5.64 -14.19
N LYS A 142 29.15 6.63 -13.27
CA LYS A 142 30.24 7.55 -12.90
C LYS A 142 31.38 6.92 -12.10
N SER A 143 31.14 5.90 -11.29
CA SER A 143 32.14 5.32 -10.39
C SER A 143 32.00 3.81 -10.27
N PRO A 144 32.35 3.04 -11.32
CA PRO A 144 32.23 1.59 -11.32
C PRO A 144 33.11 0.93 -10.24
N GLU A 145 34.23 1.56 -9.86
CA GLU A 145 35.10 1.06 -8.81
C GLU A 145 34.41 0.90 -7.45
N LEU A 146 33.32 1.63 -7.21
CA LEU A 146 32.53 1.53 -5.97
C LEU A 146 31.46 0.43 -6.02
N GLU A 147 31.04 0.01 -7.20
CA GLU A 147 29.93 -0.93 -7.41
C GLU A 147 30.36 -2.39 -7.57
N ILE A 148 31.66 -2.70 -7.63
CA ILE A 148 32.14 -4.08 -7.83
C ILE A 148 31.69 -4.95 -6.64
N PRO A 149 30.79 -5.94 -6.87
CA PRO A 149 30.33 -6.84 -5.83
C PRO A 149 31.36 -7.93 -5.53
N GLU A 150 31.33 -8.46 -4.31
CA GLU A 150 32.15 -9.62 -3.94
C GLU A 150 31.47 -10.92 -4.41
N GLY A 151 32.25 -11.84 -4.95
CA GLY A 151 31.82 -13.20 -5.30
C GLY A 151 30.93 -13.31 -6.55
N ILE A 152 30.74 -12.23 -7.30
CA ILE A 152 29.89 -12.19 -8.51
C ILE A 152 30.66 -11.51 -9.64
N PHE A 153 30.43 -11.94 -10.88
CA PHE A 153 30.98 -11.27 -12.06
C PHE A 153 30.30 -9.92 -12.28
N TYR A 154 31.10 -8.88 -12.41
CA TYR A 154 30.70 -7.52 -12.73
C TYR A 154 31.00 -7.19 -14.20
N ASP A 155 29.98 -6.85 -14.95
CA ASP A 155 30.00 -6.55 -16.39
C ASP A 155 29.83 -5.06 -16.72
N GLY A 156 29.91 -4.19 -15.71
CA GLY A 156 29.75 -2.73 -15.87
C GLY A 156 30.91 -2.02 -16.57
N ILE A 157 32.00 -2.71 -16.92
CA ILE A 157 33.14 -2.16 -17.68
C ILE A 157 33.07 -2.72 -19.10
N PRO A 158 33.08 -1.87 -20.14
CA PRO A 158 33.02 -2.33 -21.53
C PRO A 158 34.12 -3.36 -21.86
N ASN A 159 33.76 -4.44 -22.51
CA ASN A 159 34.66 -5.53 -22.93
C ASN A 159 35.44 -6.20 -21.77
N CYS A 160 34.96 -6.08 -20.53
CA CYS A 160 35.67 -6.61 -19.37
C CYS A 160 34.68 -7.13 -18.32
N ASN A 161 34.71 -8.44 -18.04
CA ASN A 161 33.98 -9.05 -16.95
C ASN A 161 34.94 -9.28 -15.77
N LEU A 162 34.69 -8.60 -14.66
CA LEU A 162 35.55 -8.61 -13.48
C LEU A 162 34.90 -9.42 -12.35
N TYR A 163 35.62 -10.43 -11.86
CA TYR A 163 35.27 -11.16 -10.64
C TYR A 163 36.23 -10.79 -9.51
N VAL A 164 35.70 -10.57 -8.33
CA VAL A 164 36.47 -10.23 -7.12
C VAL A 164 36.01 -11.13 -5.98
N GLN A 165 36.96 -11.82 -5.37
CA GLN A 165 36.65 -12.70 -4.24
C GLN A 165 36.36 -11.89 -2.96
N LYS A 166 37.16 -10.82 -2.71
CA LYS A 166 37.01 -9.96 -1.52
C LYS A 166 37.46 -8.53 -1.84
N LYS A 167 36.76 -7.55 -1.28
CA LYS A 167 37.06 -6.13 -1.44
C LYS A 167 37.33 -5.48 -0.08
N ASP A 168 38.39 -4.76 0.05
CA ASP A 168 38.63 -3.90 1.21
C ASP A 168 37.98 -2.53 0.98
N ILE A 169 36.90 -2.26 1.68
CA ILE A 169 36.14 -1.01 1.55
C ILE A 169 36.96 0.22 1.96
N LYS A 170 37.95 0.06 2.86
CA LYS A 170 38.74 1.19 3.34
C LYS A 170 39.83 1.63 2.38
N THR A 171 40.50 0.66 1.74
CA THR A 171 41.61 0.93 0.82
C THR A 171 41.22 0.87 -0.65
N GLY A 172 40.02 0.34 -0.98
CA GLY A 172 39.58 0.08 -2.34
C GLY A 172 40.31 -1.06 -3.04
N LYS A 173 41.11 -1.84 -2.30
CA LYS A 173 41.92 -2.94 -2.85
C LYS A 173 41.04 -4.18 -3.01
N LEU A 174 41.17 -4.82 -4.17
CA LEU A 174 40.47 -6.01 -4.58
C LEU A 174 41.38 -7.22 -4.42
N TYR A 175 40.90 -8.34 -3.91
CA TYR A 175 41.64 -9.59 -3.68
C TYR A 175 40.98 -10.75 -4.43
N GLY A 176 41.86 -11.67 -4.95
CA GLY A 176 41.39 -12.84 -5.70
C GLY A 176 40.65 -12.43 -6.97
N VAL A 177 41.34 -11.68 -7.82
CA VAL A 177 40.74 -11.03 -8.98
C VAL A 177 40.86 -11.91 -10.21
N MET A 178 39.76 -12.11 -10.93
CA MET A 178 39.71 -12.76 -12.23
C MET A 178 39.04 -11.83 -13.23
N ILE A 179 39.66 -11.63 -14.39
CA ILE A 179 39.17 -10.72 -15.41
C ILE A 179 39.09 -11.48 -16.74
N TYR A 180 37.90 -11.47 -17.31
CA TYR A 180 37.68 -11.91 -18.70
C TYR A 180 37.61 -10.66 -19.56
N ARG A 181 38.56 -10.56 -20.50
CA ARG A 181 38.58 -9.50 -21.49
C ARG A 181 38.00 -10.06 -22.80
N MET A 182 36.92 -9.46 -23.26
CA MET A 182 36.25 -9.83 -24.49
C MET A 182 36.65 -8.85 -25.61
N THR A 183 36.94 -9.36 -26.80
CA THR A 183 36.99 -8.60 -28.03
C THR A 183 35.65 -8.70 -28.77
N ASP A 184 35.45 -7.96 -29.86
CA ASP A 184 34.17 -7.90 -30.60
C ASP A 184 33.67 -9.27 -31.11
N SER A 185 34.54 -10.28 -31.18
CA SER A 185 34.18 -11.68 -31.39
C SER A 185 34.28 -12.43 -30.06
N TYR A 186 33.20 -12.93 -29.56
CA TYR A 186 33.07 -13.65 -28.27
C TYR A 186 34.06 -14.81 -28.06
N GLU A 187 34.89 -15.14 -29.06
CA GLU A 187 35.85 -16.24 -29.04
C GLU A 187 37.25 -15.84 -28.51
N ASP A 188 37.58 -14.55 -28.42
CA ASP A 188 38.93 -14.07 -28.10
C ASP A 188 39.02 -13.56 -26.66
N ALA A 189 38.69 -14.40 -25.70
CA ALA A 189 38.79 -14.01 -24.29
C ALA A 189 40.25 -14.11 -23.79
N ALA A 190 40.83 -13.01 -23.38
CA ALA A 190 41.98 -13.04 -22.51
C ALA A 190 41.51 -13.22 -21.06
N ILE A 191 42.14 -14.14 -20.32
CA ILE A 191 41.88 -14.38 -18.91
C ILE A 191 43.08 -13.86 -18.11
N ILE A 192 42.76 -13.00 -17.12
CA ILE A 192 43.76 -12.42 -16.23
C ILE A 192 43.44 -12.88 -14.81
N LEU A 193 44.37 -13.50 -14.15
CA LEU A 193 44.28 -13.87 -12.75
C LEU A 193 45.30 -13.00 -11.96
N ALA A 194 44.87 -12.41 -10.87
CA ALA A 194 45.75 -11.60 -10.00
C ALA A 194 45.38 -11.81 -8.52
N ASP A 195 46.42 -11.88 -7.67
CA ASP A 195 46.22 -11.97 -6.23
C ASP A 195 45.53 -10.75 -5.67
N SER A 196 45.90 -9.57 -6.18
CA SER A 196 45.24 -8.33 -5.82
C SER A 196 45.23 -7.33 -6.99
N ALA A 197 44.22 -6.44 -6.94
CA ALA A 197 44.07 -5.38 -7.93
C ALA A 197 43.61 -4.08 -7.25
N MET A 198 43.79 -2.99 -7.94
CA MET A 198 43.25 -1.69 -7.59
C MET A 198 42.79 -0.98 -8.86
N LEU A 199 41.53 -0.59 -8.84
CA LEU A 199 40.91 0.14 -9.94
C LEU A 199 40.81 1.61 -9.53
N GLN A 200 41.38 2.50 -10.35
CA GLN A 200 41.39 3.93 -10.10
C GLN A 200 41.01 4.69 -11.38
N SER A 201 40.25 5.77 -11.23
CA SER A 201 40.02 6.68 -12.35
C SER A 201 41.26 7.51 -12.62
N THR A 202 41.59 7.73 -13.92
CA THR A 202 42.69 8.63 -14.29
C THR A 202 42.35 10.08 -13.96
N ALA A 203 43.37 10.93 -13.87
CA ALA A 203 43.17 12.37 -13.58
C ALA A 203 42.25 13.06 -14.60
N GLU A 204 42.23 12.59 -15.84
CA GLU A 204 41.37 13.08 -16.93
C GLU A 204 39.95 12.49 -16.91
N LYS A 205 39.68 11.51 -16.02
CA LYS A 205 38.39 10.79 -15.88
C LYS A 205 37.88 10.10 -17.14
N LYS A 206 38.72 9.94 -18.16
CA LYS A 206 38.37 9.28 -19.43
C LYS A 206 38.77 7.81 -19.50
N HIS A 207 39.59 7.37 -18.55
CA HIS A 207 40.10 6.01 -18.50
C HIS A 207 40.11 5.51 -17.05
N LEU A 208 39.98 4.19 -16.89
CA LEU A 208 40.24 3.51 -15.62
C LEU A 208 41.61 2.87 -15.64
N LEU A 209 42.42 3.16 -14.65
CA LEU A 209 43.69 2.52 -14.43
C LEU A 209 43.50 1.31 -13.52
N LEU A 210 43.66 0.13 -14.09
CA LEU A 210 43.66 -1.12 -13.36
C LEU A 210 45.09 -1.52 -13.07
N THR A 211 45.50 -1.47 -11.79
CA THR A 211 46.78 -1.95 -11.32
C THR A 211 46.61 -3.33 -10.72
N LEU A 212 47.31 -4.31 -11.27
CA LEU A 212 47.29 -5.72 -10.86
C LEU A 212 48.64 -6.05 -10.19
N TRP A 213 48.61 -6.87 -9.16
CA TRP A 213 49.80 -7.38 -8.47
C TRP A 213 49.75 -8.90 -8.39
N SER A 214 50.91 -9.52 -8.70
CA SER A 214 51.12 -10.97 -8.65
C SER A 214 50.06 -11.74 -9.38
N GLY A 215 50.34 -12.06 -10.63
CA GLY A 215 49.31 -12.71 -11.45
C GLY A 215 49.79 -13.30 -12.76
N GLU A 216 48.86 -13.86 -13.48
CA GLU A 216 49.05 -14.50 -14.79
C GLU A 216 48.05 -13.95 -15.81
N TRP A 217 48.51 -13.79 -17.01
CA TRP A 217 47.72 -13.38 -18.19
C TRP A 217 47.72 -14.49 -19.20
N PHE A 218 46.58 -14.95 -19.60
CA PHE A 218 46.37 -15.92 -20.66
C PHE A 218 45.59 -15.27 -21.80
N GLU A 219 46.11 -15.30 -22.99
CA GLU A 219 45.54 -14.65 -24.15
C GLU A 219 45.61 -15.56 -25.37
N ASN A 220 44.51 -15.77 -26.07
CA ASN A 220 44.51 -16.44 -27.33
C ASN A 220 44.96 -15.45 -28.44
N MET A 221 46.04 -15.79 -29.15
CA MET A 221 46.56 -15.00 -30.27
C MET A 221 45.92 -15.48 -31.58
N GLN A 222 44.66 -15.10 -31.83
CA GLN A 222 44.08 -15.32 -33.16
C GLN A 222 44.57 -14.23 -34.13
N SER A 223 45.18 -14.67 -35.25
CA SER A 223 45.34 -13.80 -36.40
C SER A 223 44.18 -14.05 -37.35
N SER A 224 43.69 -13.01 -38.01
CA SER A 224 42.60 -13.06 -38.99
C SER A 224 42.87 -14.01 -40.18
N GLU A 225 44.11 -14.48 -40.36
CA GLU A 225 44.52 -15.42 -41.42
C GLU A 225 44.48 -16.90 -40.99
N MET A 226 44.21 -17.22 -39.71
CA MET A 226 44.27 -18.59 -39.18
C MET A 226 42.91 -19.21 -38.83
N ALA A 227 41.83 -18.82 -39.51
CA ALA A 227 40.47 -19.30 -39.24
C ALA A 227 40.28 -20.84 -39.41
N ASN A 228 41.28 -21.58 -39.89
CA ASN A 228 41.21 -23.03 -40.13
C ASN A 228 42.29 -23.84 -39.38
N SER A 229 42.99 -23.29 -38.41
CA SER A 229 44.05 -24.02 -37.69
C SER A 229 43.52 -24.64 -36.40
N ALA A 230 43.69 -25.96 -36.25
CA ALA A 230 43.33 -26.72 -35.06
C ALA A 230 44.19 -26.39 -33.82
N SER A 231 45.22 -25.55 -33.94
CA SER A 231 46.07 -25.09 -32.85
C SER A 231 46.20 -23.57 -32.89
N VAL A 232 45.45 -22.90 -32.04
CA VAL A 232 45.58 -21.45 -31.82
C VAL A 232 46.71 -21.22 -30.81
N PRO A 233 47.78 -20.47 -31.16
CA PRO A 233 48.82 -20.14 -30.21
C PRO A 233 48.25 -19.30 -29.08
N TYR A 234 48.57 -19.66 -27.84
CA TYR A 234 48.20 -18.85 -26.67
C TYR A 234 49.44 -18.24 -26.02
N ARG A 235 49.31 -17.03 -25.50
CA ARG A 235 50.33 -16.33 -24.75
C ARG A 235 50.05 -16.51 -23.26
N ARG A 236 51.06 -16.93 -22.49
CA ARG A 236 51.02 -16.90 -21.04
C ARG A 236 52.09 -15.93 -20.53
N GLU A 237 51.72 -14.97 -19.72
CA GLU A 237 52.59 -13.96 -19.15
C GLU A 237 52.38 -13.96 -17.64
N SER A 238 53.44 -14.15 -16.86
CA SER A 238 53.42 -13.98 -15.40
C SER A 238 53.97 -12.59 -15.07
N PHE A 239 53.32 -11.87 -14.16
CA PHE A 239 53.71 -10.52 -13.80
C PHE A 239 53.71 -10.33 -12.30
N ILE A 240 54.67 -9.52 -11.80
CA ILE A 240 54.70 -9.07 -10.41
C ILE A 240 53.78 -7.86 -10.24
N SER A 241 53.79 -6.95 -11.20
CA SER A 241 52.92 -5.79 -11.25
C SER A 241 52.61 -5.44 -12.72
N LYS A 242 51.34 -5.22 -13.02
CA LYS A 242 50.91 -4.84 -14.37
C LYS A 242 49.89 -3.73 -14.29
N ARG A 243 50.00 -2.71 -15.13
CA ARG A 243 49.02 -1.62 -15.23
C ARG A 243 48.34 -1.71 -16.57
N ILE A 244 47.00 -1.67 -16.54
CA ILE A 244 46.19 -1.72 -17.73
C ILE A 244 45.31 -0.48 -17.71
N VAL A 245 45.25 0.21 -18.83
CA VAL A 245 44.33 1.31 -19.04
C VAL A 245 43.12 0.74 -19.72
N LEU A 246 41.95 0.89 -19.10
CA LEU A 246 40.68 0.52 -19.64
C LEU A 246 39.99 1.78 -20.15
N ASP A 247 39.49 1.73 -21.39
CA ASP A 247 38.71 2.82 -21.96
C ASP A 247 37.37 2.90 -21.22
N PHE A 248 37.22 3.93 -20.42
CA PHE A 248 36.03 4.15 -19.64
C PHE A 248 35.85 5.66 -19.41
N ASP A 249 34.80 6.22 -19.98
CA ASP A 249 34.44 7.60 -19.75
C ASP A 249 33.80 7.76 -18.38
N ALA A 250 34.60 8.17 -17.40
CA ALA A 250 34.16 8.44 -16.03
C ALA A 250 33.64 9.87 -15.85
N ASP A 251 33.63 10.69 -16.89
CA ASP A 251 32.98 12.00 -16.85
C ASP A 251 31.46 11.84 -16.74
N PHE A 252 30.85 12.75 -16.00
CA PHE A 252 29.41 12.80 -15.89
C PHE A 252 28.81 13.27 -17.22
N ASN A 253 28.60 12.35 -18.16
CA ASN A 253 27.86 12.60 -19.39
C ASN A 253 26.41 12.12 -19.22
N MET A 254 25.45 12.94 -19.61
CA MET A 254 24.05 12.55 -19.59
C MET A 254 23.84 11.44 -20.64
N THR A 255 23.36 10.28 -20.20
CA THR A 255 23.00 9.17 -21.09
C THR A 255 22.06 9.64 -22.19
N ASP A 256 22.28 9.20 -23.42
CA ASP A 256 21.46 9.60 -24.55
C ASP A 256 19.99 9.21 -24.33
N ALA A 257 19.09 10.15 -24.58
CA ALA A 257 17.65 9.93 -24.47
C ALA A 257 17.14 8.83 -25.43
N ALA A 258 17.86 8.59 -26.53
CA ALA A 258 17.52 7.54 -27.48
C ALA A 258 17.58 6.14 -26.87
N SER A 259 18.53 5.88 -25.95
CA SER A 259 18.66 4.61 -25.22
C SER A 259 17.46 4.31 -24.32
N LEU A 260 16.69 5.33 -23.95
CA LEU A 260 15.50 5.25 -23.09
C LEU A 260 14.18 5.22 -23.86
N SER A 261 14.22 4.97 -25.17
CA SER A 261 13.04 4.98 -26.05
C SER A 261 11.91 4.04 -25.59
N ASN A 262 12.24 2.98 -24.83
CA ASN A 262 11.27 2.02 -24.28
C ASN A 262 10.68 2.43 -22.92
N ASN A 263 11.10 3.56 -22.35
CA ASN A 263 10.57 4.02 -21.05
C ASN A 263 9.17 4.63 -21.22
N ALA A 264 8.13 3.86 -20.92
CA ALA A 264 6.74 4.29 -21.03
C ALA A 264 6.41 5.51 -20.14
N LYS A 265 7.02 5.62 -18.94
CA LYS A 265 6.81 6.73 -18.00
C LYS A 265 7.37 8.07 -18.52
N GLY A 266 8.34 8.01 -19.41
CA GLY A 266 8.94 9.19 -20.03
C GLY A 266 8.17 9.73 -21.24
N LYS A 267 6.98 9.20 -21.57
CA LYS A 267 6.21 9.56 -22.76
C LYS A 267 4.89 10.25 -22.40
N SER A 268 4.48 11.19 -23.26
CA SER A 268 3.11 11.74 -23.24
C SER A 268 2.10 10.68 -23.72
N LEU A 269 0.81 10.92 -23.48
CA LEU A 269 -0.24 10.01 -23.94
C LEU A 269 -0.21 9.79 -25.45
N GLU A 270 -0.04 10.87 -26.21
CA GLU A 270 0.11 10.80 -27.68
C GLU A 270 1.32 9.96 -28.09
N GLN A 271 2.47 10.20 -27.47
CA GLN A 271 3.68 9.41 -27.74
C GLN A 271 3.52 7.94 -27.35
N ILE A 272 2.78 7.63 -26.29
CA ILE A 272 2.47 6.27 -25.88
C ILE A 272 1.65 5.57 -26.96
N TYR A 273 0.56 6.17 -27.44
CA TYR A 273 -0.27 5.57 -28.49
C TYR A 273 0.51 5.41 -29.80
N HIS A 274 1.25 6.41 -30.21
CA HIS A 274 2.11 6.32 -31.40
C HIS A 274 3.14 5.18 -31.28
N THR A 275 3.72 5.00 -30.09
CA THR A 275 4.66 3.90 -29.85
C THR A 275 3.96 2.54 -29.91
N ILE A 276 2.75 2.44 -29.33
CA ILE A 276 1.95 1.19 -29.38
C ILE A 276 1.60 0.85 -30.82
N ASP A 277 1.18 1.82 -31.63
CA ASP A 277 0.82 1.60 -33.03
C ASP A 277 2.04 1.19 -33.87
N SER A 278 3.19 1.85 -33.64
CA SER A 278 4.45 1.49 -34.29
C SER A 278 4.91 0.07 -33.91
N LEU A 279 4.81 -0.30 -32.63
CA LEU A 279 5.15 -1.65 -32.18
C LEU A 279 4.18 -2.70 -32.78
N ASN A 280 2.88 -2.45 -32.76
CA ASN A 280 1.89 -3.33 -33.34
C ASN A 280 2.15 -3.54 -34.84
N ALA A 281 2.41 -2.47 -35.59
CA ALA A 281 2.72 -2.57 -37.03
C ALA A 281 3.98 -3.42 -37.28
N ARG A 282 5.02 -3.26 -36.45
CA ARG A 282 6.23 -4.08 -36.51
C ARG A 282 5.94 -5.54 -36.21
N TYR A 283 5.12 -5.84 -35.20
CA TYR A 283 4.75 -7.21 -34.84
C TYR A 283 3.85 -7.86 -35.85
N ASP A 284 2.91 -7.13 -36.46
CA ASP A 284 2.10 -7.62 -37.55
C ASP A 284 2.96 -8.01 -38.76
N SER A 285 4.04 -7.26 -39.01
CA SER A 285 5.02 -7.61 -40.05
C SER A 285 5.77 -8.89 -39.70
N VAL A 286 6.26 -9.01 -38.44
CA VAL A 286 6.94 -10.24 -37.97
C VAL A 286 5.99 -11.43 -37.98
N GLY A 287 4.76 -11.27 -37.54
CA GLY A 287 3.72 -12.30 -37.58
C GLY A 287 3.41 -12.78 -38.99
N ARG A 288 3.34 -11.86 -39.97
CA ARG A 288 3.17 -12.21 -41.39
C ARG A 288 4.36 -12.98 -41.92
N SER A 289 5.59 -12.62 -41.54
CA SER A 289 6.78 -13.39 -41.98
C SER A 289 6.76 -14.80 -41.38
N TYR A 290 6.41 -14.95 -40.11
CA TYR A 290 6.28 -16.26 -39.46
C TYR A 290 5.19 -17.13 -40.11
N LEU A 291 4.03 -16.51 -40.47
CA LEU A 291 2.97 -17.21 -41.20
C LEU A 291 3.44 -17.65 -42.59
N ALA A 292 4.18 -16.79 -43.32
CA ALA A 292 4.74 -17.13 -44.62
C ALA A 292 5.73 -18.30 -44.51
N ASP A 293 6.65 -18.25 -43.53
CA ASP A 293 7.61 -19.33 -43.29
C ASP A 293 6.90 -20.64 -42.92
N ALA A 294 5.88 -20.57 -42.04
CA ALA A 294 5.09 -21.72 -41.63
C ALA A 294 4.34 -22.32 -42.85
N SER A 295 3.76 -21.48 -43.72
CA SER A 295 3.03 -21.94 -44.90
C SER A 295 3.93 -22.70 -45.85
N VAL A 296 5.16 -22.24 -46.08
CA VAL A 296 6.14 -22.93 -46.92
C VAL A 296 6.62 -24.24 -46.27
N ARG A 297 6.87 -24.22 -44.97
CA ARG A 297 7.44 -25.37 -44.24
C ARG A 297 6.41 -26.49 -44.03
N TYR A 298 5.21 -26.16 -43.60
CA TYR A 298 4.23 -27.18 -43.21
C TYR A 298 3.32 -27.63 -44.34
N TYR A 299 2.96 -26.75 -45.26
CA TYR A 299 2.11 -27.12 -46.38
C TYR A 299 2.90 -27.68 -47.55
N ARG A 300 4.25 -27.55 -47.57
CA ARG A 300 5.14 -28.08 -48.63
C ARG A 300 4.58 -27.88 -50.05
N ILE A 301 3.97 -26.73 -50.26
CA ILE A 301 3.44 -26.41 -51.60
C ILE A 301 4.65 -26.12 -52.52
N PRO A 302 4.97 -26.98 -53.47
CA PRO A 302 6.06 -26.68 -54.39
C PRO A 302 5.70 -25.45 -55.21
N SER A 303 6.70 -24.66 -55.59
CA SER A 303 6.50 -23.52 -56.47
C SER A 303 6.12 -24.04 -57.87
N VAL A 304 4.84 -24.23 -58.11
CA VAL A 304 4.31 -24.76 -59.35
C VAL A 304 3.89 -23.59 -60.24
N SER A 305 4.09 -23.68 -61.52
CA SER A 305 3.62 -22.67 -62.48
C SER A 305 2.09 -22.55 -62.40
N LYS A 306 1.52 -21.37 -62.68
CA LYS A 306 0.06 -21.16 -62.66
C LYS A 306 -0.70 -22.18 -63.55
N ALA A 307 -0.11 -22.61 -64.66
CA ALA A 307 -0.70 -23.61 -65.56
C ALA A 307 -0.73 -25.01 -64.90
N ASP A 308 0.38 -25.41 -64.28
CA ASP A 308 0.50 -26.71 -63.62
C ASP A 308 -0.37 -26.78 -62.37
N SER A 309 -0.51 -25.64 -61.60
CA SER A 309 -1.43 -25.52 -60.50
C SER A 309 -2.90 -25.71 -60.91
N ALA A 310 -3.34 -25.09 -62.01
CA ALA A 310 -4.67 -25.28 -62.58
C ALA A 310 -4.95 -26.71 -63.02
N ASN A 311 -3.94 -27.38 -63.66
CA ASN A 311 -4.04 -28.78 -64.00
C ASN A 311 -4.05 -29.72 -62.79
N ALA A 312 -3.27 -29.42 -61.75
CA ALA A 312 -3.25 -30.20 -60.53
C ALA A 312 -4.61 -30.08 -59.77
N ILE A 313 -5.23 -28.90 -59.73
CA ILE A 313 -6.56 -28.68 -59.13
C ILE A 313 -7.61 -29.50 -59.92
N LYS A 314 -7.65 -29.43 -61.23
CA LYS A 314 -8.56 -30.23 -62.09
C LYS A 314 -8.42 -31.72 -61.83
N LYS A 315 -7.19 -32.21 -61.69
CA LYS A 315 -6.91 -33.63 -61.41
C LYS A 315 -7.34 -34.02 -59.98
N ALA A 316 -7.16 -33.14 -59.04
CA ALA A 316 -7.57 -33.38 -57.66
C ALA A 316 -9.11 -33.36 -57.50
N GLU A 317 -9.83 -32.51 -58.21
CA GLU A 317 -11.30 -32.50 -58.28
C GLU A 317 -11.85 -33.76 -58.94
N ALA A 318 -11.18 -34.30 -59.96
CA ALA A 318 -11.56 -35.52 -60.69
C ALA A 318 -11.35 -36.79 -59.85
N LYS A 319 -10.47 -36.81 -58.85
CA LYS A 319 -10.15 -38.01 -58.09
C LYS A 319 -9.96 -37.62 -56.60
N ARG A 320 -11.01 -37.79 -55.82
CA ARG A 320 -10.89 -37.67 -54.35
C ARG A 320 -10.09 -38.83 -53.78
N TYR A 321 -8.93 -38.52 -53.20
CA TYR A 321 -8.13 -39.48 -52.45
C TYR A 321 -8.57 -39.42 -50.96
N GLU A 322 -9.10 -40.51 -50.47
CA GLU A 322 -9.33 -40.65 -49.03
C GLU A 322 -8.02 -41.04 -48.37
N ILE A 323 -7.45 -40.13 -47.59
CA ILE A 323 -6.13 -40.31 -46.95
C ILE A 323 -6.16 -41.52 -46.02
N ASP A 324 -7.27 -41.76 -45.29
CA ASP A 324 -7.44 -42.87 -44.37
C ASP A 324 -7.37 -44.22 -45.08
N THR A 325 -7.98 -44.35 -46.27
CA THR A 325 -7.94 -45.57 -47.05
C THR A 325 -6.55 -45.82 -47.62
N LEU A 326 -5.82 -44.79 -48.03
CA LEU A 326 -4.43 -44.89 -48.45
C LEU A 326 -3.51 -45.33 -47.33
N PHE A 327 -3.62 -44.70 -46.16
CA PHE A 327 -2.84 -45.03 -44.98
C PHE A 327 -3.11 -46.47 -44.49
N ASN A 328 -4.36 -46.93 -44.51
CA ASN A 328 -4.72 -48.26 -44.08
C ASN A 328 -4.18 -49.37 -45.03
N ARG A 329 -3.94 -49.07 -46.29
CA ARG A 329 -3.34 -49.97 -47.27
C ARG A 329 -1.81 -50.07 -47.20
N LEU A 330 -1.13 -49.20 -46.47
CA LEU A 330 0.33 -49.23 -46.34
C LEU A 330 0.78 -50.46 -45.49
N PRO A 331 1.93 -51.08 -45.82
CA PRO A 331 2.60 -52.03 -44.94
C PRO A 331 2.88 -51.45 -43.57
N GLN A 332 2.96 -52.28 -42.55
CA GLN A 332 3.09 -51.85 -41.14
C GLN A 332 4.34 -50.99 -40.92
N ASP A 333 5.48 -51.36 -41.53
CA ASP A 333 6.73 -50.60 -41.44
C ASP A 333 6.64 -49.21 -42.05
N GLN A 334 5.84 -49.06 -43.12
CA GLN A 334 5.62 -47.77 -43.75
C GLN A 334 4.66 -46.91 -42.92
N LYS A 335 3.64 -47.51 -42.27
CA LYS A 335 2.76 -46.81 -41.33
C LYS A 335 3.55 -46.23 -40.16
N ILE A 336 4.44 -47.03 -39.58
CA ILE A 336 5.31 -46.60 -38.45
C ILE A 336 6.22 -45.45 -38.91
N ARG A 337 6.81 -45.52 -40.11
CA ARG A 337 7.65 -44.43 -40.64
C ARG A 337 6.87 -43.14 -40.86
N VAL A 338 5.67 -43.23 -41.42
CA VAL A 338 4.80 -42.05 -41.64
C VAL A 338 4.41 -41.41 -40.29
N ILE A 339 4.01 -42.22 -39.29
CA ILE A 339 3.68 -41.73 -37.94
C ILE A 339 4.88 -41.09 -37.28
N ASN A 340 6.06 -41.73 -37.35
CA ASN A 340 7.27 -41.18 -36.73
C ASN A 340 7.72 -39.88 -37.42
N SER A 341 7.62 -39.79 -38.75
CA SER A 341 7.90 -38.56 -39.47
C SER A 341 6.92 -37.45 -39.08
N ALA A 342 5.61 -37.73 -39.02
CA ALA A 342 4.61 -36.76 -38.61
C ALA A 342 4.82 -36.30 -37.14
N LEU A 343 5.18 -37.23 -36.24
CA LEU A 343 5.48 -36.92 -34.84
C LEU A 343 6.73 -36.03 -34.72
N SER A 344 7.77 -36.33 -35.53
CA SER A 344 8.98 -35.50 -35.58
C SER A 344 8.68 -34.10 -36.09
N ASP A 345 7.90 -33.99 -37.17
CA ASP A 345 7.49 -32.70 -37.75
C ASP A 345 6.66 -31.87 -36.78
N ILE A 346 5.74 -32.49 -36.02
CA ILE A 346 4.93 -31.83 -35.01
C ILE A 346 5.81 -31.33 -33.82
N ARG A 347 6.73 -32.16 -33.37
CA ARG A 347 7.66 -31.78 -32.26
C ARG A 347 8.54 -30.60 -32.70
N GLN A 348 9.04 -30.63 -33.91
CA GLN A 348 9.84 -29.53 -34.45
C GLN A 348 9.01 -28.25 -34.62
N ALA A 349 7.75 -28.38 -35.09
CA ALA A 349 6.83 -27.26 -35.20
C ALA A 349 6.51 -26.63 -33.82
N SER A 350 6.27 -27.47 -32.80
CA SER A 350 6.03 -27.02 -31.44
C SER A 350 7.24 -26.25 -30.89
N SER A 351 8.45 -26.80 -31.05
CA SER A 351 9.69 -26.16 -30.62
C SER A 351 9.95 -24.82 -31.31
N ASP A 352 9.67 -24.75 -32.63
CA ASP A 352 9.80 -23.52 -33.43
C ASP A 352 8.80 -22.44 -32.97
N LEU A 353 7.56 -22.85 -32.68
CA LEU A 353 6.54 -21.95 -32.14
C LEU A 353 6.87 -21.45 -30.71
N ASP A 354 7.39 -22.35 -29.88
CA ASP A 354 7.83 -21.98 -28.51
C ASP A 354 8.96 -20.94 -28.55
N PHE A 355 9.95 -21.15 -29.44
CA PHE A 355 11.04 -20.21 -29.67
C PHE A 355 10.54 -18.86 -30.20
N LYS A 356 9.65 -18.86 -31.20
CA LYS A 356 9.05 -17.65 -31.76
C LYS A 356 8.20 -16.91 -30.73
N SER A 357 7.45 -17.64 -29.88
CA SER A 357 6.67 -17.08 -28.76
C SER A 357 7.57 -16.41 -27.72
N MET A 358 8.71 -17.03 -27.39
CA MET A 358 9.69 -16.45 -26.47
C MET A 358 10.29 -15.16 -27.06
N MET A 359 10.66 -15.13 -28.32
CA MET A 359 11.21 -13.94 -29.00
C MET A 359 10.20 -12.78 -29.12
N THR A 360 8.91 -13.07 -29.16
CA THR A 360 7.86 -12.05 -29.25
C THR A 360 7.32 -11.64 -27.87
N GLY A 361 7.61 -12.42 -26.82
CA GLY A 361 7.11 -12.19 -25.46
C GLY A 361 7.55 -10.86 -24.84
N ASP A 362 8.79 -10.46 -25.07
CA ASP A 362 9.33 -9.18 -24.57
C ASP A 362 8.58 -7.97 -25.12
N ALA A 363 8.17 -8.09 -26.33
CA ALA A 363 7.43 -7.06 -27.02
C ALA A 363 6.01 -6.86 -26.49
N ASP A 364 5.32 -7.95 -26.26
CA ASP A 364 4.01 -7.91 -25.65
C ASP A 364 4.08 -7.26 -24.25
N GLN A 365 5.15 -7.53 -23.51
CA GLN A 365 5.43 -6.87 -22.24
C GLN A 365 5.64 -5.36 -22.41
N ILE A 366 6.39 -4.91 -23.42
CA ILE A 366 6.62 -3.48 -23.69
C ILE A 366 5.30 -2.78 -24.04
N ILE A 367 4.50 -3.35 -24.94
CA ILE A 367 3.17 -2.82 -25.29
C ILE A 367 2.29 -2.73 -24.04
N ARG A 368 2.29 -3.75 -23.20
CA ARG A 368 1.52 -3.83 -21.97
C ARG A 368 1.92 -2.73 -20.99
N LEU A 369 3.21 -2.49 -20.80
CA LEU A 369 3.73 -1.39 -19.97
C LEU A 369 3.27 -0.02 -20.47
N HIS A 370 3.26 0.21 -21.78
CA HIS A 370 2.77 1.45 -22.36
C HIS A 370 1.26 1.64 -22.12
N LYS A 371 0.45 0.59 -22.32
CA LYS A 371 -1.00 0.61 -22.03
C LYS A 371 -1.29 0.84 -20.55
N ILE A 372 -0.52 0.21 -19.65
CA ILE A 372 -0.64 0.42 -18.19
C ILE A 372 -0.36 1.88 -17.86
N GLU A 373 0.69 2.48 -18.42
CA GLU A 373 1.04 3.87 -18.14
C GLU A 373 -0.03 4.85 -18.65
N ALA A 374 -0.60 4.60 -19.83
CA ALA A 374 -1.70 5.39 -20.35
C ALA A 374 -2.90 5.43 -19.37
N ILE A 375 -3.34 4.26 -18.90
CA ILE A 375 -4.45 4.16 -17.93
C ILE A 375 -4.06 4.78 -16.58
N SER A 376 -2.82 4.62 -16.14
CA SER A 376 -2.33 5.17 -14.86
C SER A 376 -2.48 6.68 -14.78
N LYS A 377 -2.27 7.40 -15.89
CA LYS A 377 -2.44 8.87 -15.94
C LYS A 377 -3.87 9.29 -15.63
N PHE A 378 -4.87 8.56 -16.11
CA PHE A 378 -6.27 8.84 -15.80
C PHE A 378 -6.64 8.44 -14.37
N MET A 379 -6.21 7.24 -13.93
CA MET A 379 -6.58 6.72 -12.62
C MET A 379 -5.99 7.55 -11.48
N LEU A 380 -4.76 8.03 -11.63
CA LEU A 380 -4.12 8.87 -10.63
C LEU A 380 -4.75 10.28 -10.56
N ALA A 381 -5.15 10.85 -11.69
CA ALA A 381 -5.92 12.11 -11.69
C ALA A 381 -7.30 11.92 -11.04
N LEU A 382 -8.01 10.83 -11.37
CA LEU A 382 -9.31 10.50 -10.79
C LEU A 382 -9.23 10.28 -9.27
N SER A 383 -8.12 9.76 -8.77
CA SER A 383 -7.92 9.53 -7.33
C SER A 383 -8.01 10.81 -6.51
N CYS A 384 -7.69 11.99 -7.09
CA CYS A 384 -7.89 13.28 -6.43
C CYS A 384 -9.35 13.50 -6.02
N LEU A 385 -10.28 13.19 -6.92
CA LEU A 385 -11.72 13.31 -6.67
C LEU A 385 -12.21 12.26 -5.68
N ILE A 386 -11.76 11.01 -5.84
CA ILE A 386 -12.11 9.90 -4.93
C ILE A 386 -11.69 10.23 -3.50
N PHE A 387 -10.47 10.69 -3.31
CA PHE A 387 -9.95 11.02 -1.98
C PHE A 387 -10.63 12.23 -1.35
N PHE A 388 -11.06 13.19 -2.14
CA PHE A 388 -11.91 14.26 -1.64
C PHE A 388 -13.24 13.72 -1.07
N PHE A 389 -13.92 12.83 -1.80
CA PHE A 389 -15.17 12.23 -1.35
C PHE A 389 -15.01 11.23 -0.18
N ILE A 390 -13.80 10.85 0.16
CA ILE A 390 -13.50 10.12 1.39
C ILE A 390 -13.14 11.11 2.51
N GLY A 391 -12.25 12.05 2.24
CA GLY A 391 -11.68 12.94 3.26
C GLY A 391 -12.68 13.94 3.83
N ALA A 392 -13.39 14.66 2.97
CA ALA A 392 -14.34 15.69 3.42
C ALA A 392 -15.50 15.13 4.26
N PRO A 393 -16.19 14.04 3.83
CA PRO A 393 -17.24 13.44 4.65
C PRO A 393 -16.71 12.82 5.95
N LEU A 394 -15.53 12.20 5.89
CA LEU A 394 -14.91 11.59 7.08
C LEU A 394 -14.52 12.68 8.09
N GLY A 395 -13.97 13.80 7.63
CA GLY A 395 -13.68 14.97 8.47
C GLY A 395 -14.94 15.54 9.13
N ALA A 396 -16.04 15.62 8.40
CA ALA A 396 -17.32 16.12 8.93
C ALA A 396 -17.92 15.22 10.04
N ILE A 397 -17.61 13.92 10.01
CA ILE A 397 -18.04 12.95 11.03
C ILE A 397 -17.15 13.01 12.27
N ILE A 398 -15.83 13.17 12.07
CA ILE A 398 -14.82 13.16 13.14
C ILE A 398 -14.75 14.55 13.77
N ARG A 399 -15.59 14.80 14.77
CA ARG A 399 -15.70 16.11 15.43
C ARG A 399 -14.67 16.37 16.53
N LYS A 400 -13.87 15.38 16.91
CA LYS A 400 -12.92 15.46 18.04
C LYS A 400 -11.62 14.72 17.69
N GLY A 401 -10.47 15.32 17.98
CA GLY A 401 -9.21 14.61 17.87
C GLY A 401 -7.98 15.43 17.46
N GLY A 402 -8.09 16.75 17.33
CA GLY A 402 -6.96 17.59 16.91
C GLY A 402 -6.38 17.17 15.55
N LEU A 403 -5.20 17.67 15.18
CA LEU A 403 -4.56 17.38 13.88
C LEU A 403 -4.02 15.93 13.75
N GLY A 404 -3.74 15.26 14.87
CA GLY A 404 -3.09 13.93 14.82
C GLY A 404 -3.96 12.82 14.26
N PHE A 405 -5.23 12.79 14.62
CA PHE A 405 -6.15 11.74 14.18
C PHE A 405 -6.45 11.79 12.65
N PRO A 406 -6.71 12.95 12.05
CA PRO A 406 -6.81 13.11 10.60
C PRO A 406 -5.58 12.59 9.85
N VAL A 407 -4.38 12.88 10.34
CA VAL A 407 -3.13 12.42 9.71
C VAL A 407 -3.04 10.91 9.70
N VAL A 408 -3.29 10.24 10.83
CA VAL A 408 -3.21 8.78 10.93
C VAL A 408 -4.21 8.10 10.00
N ILE A 409 -5.45 8.58 9.94
CA ILE A 409 -6.48 8.01 9.05
C ILE A 409 -6.13 8.23 7.58
N SER A 410 -5.67 9.43 7.21
CA SER A 410 -5.31 9.70 5.82
C SER A 410 -4.15 8.83 5.35
N VAL A 411 -3.14 8.62 6.18
CA VAL A 411 -2.02 7.72 5.90
C VAL A 411 -2.51 6.27 5.75
N LEU A 412 -3.40 5.80 6.62
CA LEU A 412 -3.94 4.44 6.55
C LEU A 412 -4.73 4.21 5.25
N ILE A 413 -5.62 5.14 4.87
CA ILE A 413 -6.39 5.08 3.63
C ILE A 413 -5.44 5.09 2.42
N PHE A 414 -4.41 5.95 2.46
CA PHE A 414 -3.42 6.03 1.39
C PHE A 414 -2.61 4.74 1.25
N ILE A 415 -2.20 4.12 2.37
CA ILE A 415 -1.49 2.83 2.36
C ILE A 415 -2.36 1.74 1.69
N ILE A 416 -3.65 1.66 2.04
CA ILE A 416 -4.57 0.71 1.43
C ILE A 416 -4.66 0.95 -0.09
N TYR A 417 -4.85 2.20 -0.51
CA TYR A 417 -4.86 2.57 -1.92
C TYR A 417 -3.57 2.17 -2.63
N PHE A 418 -2.42 2.48 -2.04
CA PHE A 418 -1.11 2.18 -2.61
C PHE A 418 -0.84 0.68 -2.75
N ILE A 419 -1.25 -0.12 -1.76
CA ILE A 419 -1.14 -1.59 -1.82
C ILE A 419 -2.00 -2.13 -2.97
N LEU A 420 -3.24 -1.66 -3.11
CA LEU A 420 -4.15 -2.07 -4.17
C LEU A 420 -3.64 -1.67 -5.56
N ASP A 421 -3.18 -0.42 -5.73
CA ASP A 421 -2.64 0.07 -7.00
C ASP A 421 -1.38 -0.69 -7.42
N ASN A 422 -0.45 -0.93 -6.47
CA ASN A 422 0.79 -1.65 -6.75
C ASN A 422 0.55 -3.14 -7.04
N SER A 423 -0.38 -3.77 -6.31
CA SER A 423 -0.77 -5.17 -6.56
C SER A 423 -1.42 -5.32 -7.92
N GLY A 424 -2.34 -4.42 -8.25
CA GLY A 424 -2.99 -4.38 -9.56
C GLY A 424 -2.01 -4.11 -10.71
N TYR A 425 -1.04 -3.22 -10.50
CA TYR A 425 0.05 -2.97 -11.45
C TYR A 425 0.88 -4.23 -11.72
N ARG A 426 1.29 -4.95 -10.67
CA ARG A 426 2.09 -6.18 -10.81
C ARG A 426 1.33 -7.26 -11.58
N MET A 427 0.06 -7.49 -11.28
CA MET A 427 -0.79 -8.47 -11.95
C MET A 427 -1.09 -8.11 -13.41
N ALA A 428 -1.28 -6.82 -13.71
CA ALA A 428 -1.44 -6.34 -15.08
C ALA A 428 -0.13 -6.46 -15.87
N ARG A 429 1.02 -6.17 -15.25
CA ARG A 429 2.35 -6.29 -15.87
C ARG A 429 2.69 -7.72 -16.22
N SER A 430 2.40 -8.69 -15.35
CA SER A 430 2.64 -10.11 -15.60
C SER A 430 1.70 -10.72 -16.66
N GLY A 431 0.62 -10.00 -17.04
CA GLY A 431 -0.38 -10.47 -17.99
C GLY A 431 -1.47 -11.37 -17.41
N MET A 432 -1.43 -11.63 -16.09
CA MET A 432 -2.47 -12.44 -15.44
C MET A 432 -3.84 -11.74 -15.42
N TRP A 433 -3.84 -10.41 -15.34
CA TRP A 433 -5.08 -9.62 -15.32
C TRP A 433 -5.16 -8.67 -16.51
N ALA A 434 -6.38 -8.41 -16.97
CA ALA A 434 -6.63 -7.37 -17.94
C ALA A 434 -6.12 -6.01 -17.40
N ILE A 435 -5.50 -5.20 -18.26
CA ILE A 435 -4.82 -3.96 -17.88
C ILE A 435 -5.78 -2.98 -17.20
N TRP A 436 -7.00 -2.83 -17.74
CA TRP A 436 -8.01 -1.94 -17.18
C TRP A 436 -8.48 -2.40 -15.78
N PHE A 437 -8.58 -3.72 -15.55
CA PHE A 437 -8.94 -4.26 -14.24
C PHE A 437 -7.82 -4.09 -13.23
N GLY A 438 -6.57 -4.43 -13.61
CA GLY A 438 -5.41 -4.27 -12.72
C GLY A 438 -5.21 -2.82 -12.27
N LYS A 439 -5.24 -1.86 -13.19
CA LYS A 439 -5.09 -0.44 -12.84
C LYS A 439 -6.36 0.19 -12.26
N GLY A 440 -7.51 -0.37 -12.56
CA GLY A 440 -8.79 0.06 -11.99
C GLY A 440 -9.08 -0.48 -10.58
N LEU A 441 -8.35 -1.50 -10.11
CA LEU A 441 -8.63 -2.19 -8.84
C LEU A 441 -8.71 -1.24 -7.64
N ALA A 442 -7.71 -0.36 -7.49
CA ALA A 442 -7.70 0.61 -6.39
C ALA A 442 -8.92 1.53 -6.44
N SER A 443 -9.26 2.06 -7.62
CA SER A 443 -10.45 2.91 -7.80
C SER A 443 -11.75 2.11 -7.59
N ALA A 444 -11.81 0.86 -8.02
CA ALA A 444 -12.99 -0.02 -7.84
C ALA A 444 -13.30 -0.29 -6.36
N VAL A 445 -12.30 -0.32 -5.50
CA VAL A 445 -12.48 -0.46 -4.04
C VAL A 445 -12.75 0.88 -3.38
N MET A 446 -12.04 1.95 -3.79
CA MET A 446 -12.15 3.24 -3.15
C MET A 446 -13.44 4.01 -3.49
N ILE A 447 -14.01 3.82 -4.69
CA ILE A 447 -15.29 4.48 -5.06
C ILE A 447 -16.45 4.01 -4.19
N PRO A 448 -16.71 2.71 -3.99
CA PRO A 448 -17.72 2.24 -3.03
C PRO A 448 -17.48 2.75 -1.60
N LEU A 449 -16.23 2.80 -1.16
CA LEU A 449 -15.87 3.37 0.15
C LEU A 449 -16.23 4.85 0.22
N ALA A 450 -15.89 5.65 -0.81
CA ALA A 450 -16.24 7.06 -0.90
C ALA A 450 -17.76 7.28 -0.84
N ILE A 451 -18.53 6.48 -1.60
CA ILE A 451 -20.00 6.54 -1.60
C ILE A 451 -20.55 6.17 -0.22
N PHE A 452 -20.03 5.11 0.40
CA PHE A 452 -20.44 4.67 1.73
C PHE A 452 -20.22 5.74 2.78
N VAL A 453 -19.01 6.30 2.85
CA VAL A 453 -18.65 7.34 3.81
C VAL A 453 -19.48 8.61 3.58
N THR A 454 -19.65 9.02 2.32
CA THR A 454 -20.45 10.20 1.96
C THR A 454 -21.91 10.03 2.38
N ARG A 455 -22.54 8.88 2.10
CA ARG A 455 -23.93 8.60 2.51
C ARG A 455 -24.07 8.61 4.05
N LYS A 456 -23.11 8.04 4.76
CA LYS A 456 -23.11 8.02 6.24
C LYS A 456 -22.95 9.42 6.84
N ALA A 457 -22.09 10.26 6.25
CA ALA A 457 -21.92 11.65 6.67
C ALA A 457 -23.16 12.51 6.43
N THR A 458 -23.84 12.28 5.29
CA THR A 458 -25.06 13.03 4.93
C THR A 458 -26.25 12.68 5.83
N ASN A 459 -26.35 11.42 6.28
CA ASN A 459 -27.45 10.92 7.11
C ASN A 459 -27.19 11.07 8.62
N ASP A 460 -26.20 11.87 9.04
CA ASP A 460 -25.82 12.12 10.45
C ASP A 460 -25.75 10.87 11.34
N SER A 461 -25.37 9.74 10.76
CA SER A 461 -25.34 8.46 11.49
C SER A 461 -24.21 8.43 12.51
N ALA A 462 -24.53 8.10 13.76
CA ALA A 462 -23.61 7.96 14.89
C ALA A 462 -22.55 6.84 14.74
N VAL A 463 -22.47 6.19 13.58
CA VAL A 463 -21.60 5.02 13.31
C VAL A 463 -20.11 5.32 13.48
N PHE A 464 -19.68 6.57 13.35
CA PHE A 464 -18.28 6.98 13.57
C PHE A 464 -18.06 7.79 14.85
N ASN A 465 -18.98 7.66 15.84
CA ASN A 465 -18.73 8.25 17.14
C ASN A 465 -17.56 7.48 17.81
N ILE A 466 -16.38 8.11 17.81
CA ILE A 466 -15.16 7.53 18.41
C ILE A 466 -15.39 7.15 19.87
N ASP A 467 -16.22 7.91 20.58
CA ASP A 467 -16.55 7.61 21.95
C ASP A 467 -17.37 6.32 22.06
N ALA A 468 -18.24 6.02 21.10
CA ALA A 468 -18.95 4.73 21.01
C ALA A 468 -17.98 3.57 20.72
N TYR A 469 -16.97 3.77 19.86
CA TYR A 469 -15.93 2.75 19.63
C TYR A 469 -14.99 2.60 20.81
N LYS A 470 -14.57 3.71 21.46
CA LYS A 470 -13.81 3.65 22.71
C LYS A 470 -14.60 2.90 23.79
N GLU A 471 -15.89 3.17 23.88
CA GLU A 471 -16.78 2.49 24.81
C GLU A 471 -16.95 1.01 24.47
N PHE A 472 -17.11 0.68 23.18
CA PHE A 472 -17.14 -0.69 22.71
C PHE A 472 -15.83 -1.43 22.99
N PHE A 473 -14.68 -0.84 22.66
CA PHE A 473 -13.36 -1.44 22.94
C PHE A 473 -13.08 -1.46 24.45
N ALA A 474 -13.46 -0.43 25.20
CA ALA A 474 -13.36 -0.44 26.65
C ALA A 474 -14.23 -1.54 27.27
N LYS A 475 -15.46 -1.73 26.79
CA LYS A 475 -16.32 -2.87 27.16
C LYS A 475 -15.70 -4.18 26.74
N LEU A 476 -15.13 -4.27 25.52
CA LEU A 476 -14.47 -5.47 25.02
C LEU A 476 -13.23 -5.85 25.84
N LEU A 477 -12.38 -4.88 26.15
CA LEU A 477 -11.15 -5.05 26.93
C LEU A 477 -11.39 -5.05 28.46
N GLY A 478 -12.63 -4.72 28.88
CA GLY A 478 -12.97 -4.61 30.27
C GLY A 478 -12.32 -3.42 31.00
N ILE A 479 -12.05 -2.32 30.31
CA ILE A 479 -11.51 -1.10 30.90
C ILE A 479 -12.61 -0.37 31.65
N ARG A 480 -12.33 0.19 32.85
CA ARG A 480 -13.30 0.98 33.62
C ARG A 480 -13.57 2.31 32.93
N LEU A 481 -14.82 2.60 32.67
CA LEU A 481 -15.28 3.94 32.33
C LEU A 481 -15.43 4.73 33.65
N LYS A 482 -14.79 5.89 33.72
CA LYS A 482 -14.94 6.78 34.85
C LYS A 482 -16.21 7.62 34.69
N ARG A 483 -16.96 7.77 35.74
CA ARG A 483 -18.13 8.66 35.79
C ARG A 483 -17.64 10.10 35.93
N HIS A 484 -18.21 11.02 35.17
CA HIS A 484 -17.97 12.46 35.30
C HIS A 484 -19.32 13.16 35.47
N ILE A 485 -19.64 13.51 36.69
CA ILE A 485 -20.84 14.27 37.06
C ILE A 485 -20.40 15.70 37.32
N PHE A 486 -21.01 16.64 36.61
CA PHE A 486 -20.85 18.07 36.85
C PHE A 486 -22.13 18.59 37.51
N GLY A 487 -21.99 19.58 38.40
CA GLY A 487 -23.15 20.26 38.97
C GLY A 487 -24.01 20.90 37.87
N LYS A 488 -25.33 20.73 37.95
CA LYS A 488 -26.27 21.34 37.00
C LYS A 488 -26.30 22.85 37.23
N GLU A 489 -26.24 23.63 36.14
CA GLU A 489 -26.34 25.10 36.21
C GLU A 489 -27.71 25.58 36.72
N VAL A 490 -28.76 24.82 36.38
CA VAL A 490 -30.14 25.09 36.81
C VAL A 490 -30.66 23.88 37.59
N ILE A 491 -30.98 24.07 38.87
CA ILE A 491 -31.58 23.05 39.72
C ILE A 491 -33.08 23.35 39.81
N ILE A 492 -33.89 22.43 39.26
CA ILE A 492 -35.35 22.57 39.22
C ILE A 492 -35.96 22.08 40.56
N ASN A 493 -35.49 20.93 41.05
CA ASN A 493 -35.95 20.33 42.29
C ASN A 493 -34.76 20.06 43.21
N ASN A 494 -34.90 20.32 44.52
CA ASN A 494 -33.89 19.90 45.50
C ASN A 494 -34.04 18.40 45.77
N PRO A 495 -32.93 17.65 45.99
CA PRO A 495 -32.97 16.22 46.27
C PRO A 495 -33.65 15.94 47.62
N ASP A 496 -34.43 14.85 47.66
CA ASP A 496 -35.03 14.37 48.92
C ASP A 496 -34.01 13.50 49.67
N TYR A 497 -33.21 14.17 50.50
CA TYR A 497 -32.16 13.49 51.26
C TYR A 497 -32.66 12.38 52.18
N THR A 498 -33.94 12.43 52.68
CA THR A 498 -34.49 11.40 53.55
C THR A 498 -34.82 10.14 52.76
N ALA A 499 -35.57 10.28 51.68
CA ALA A 499 -35.90 9.18 50.80
C ALA A 499 -34.65 8.56 50.14
N ASP A 500 -33.69 9.39 49.76
CA ASP A 500 -32.45 8.90 49.15
C ASP A 500 -31.56 8.14 50.17
N THR A 501 -31.54 8.54 51.42
CA THR A 501 -30.80 7.82 52.47
C THR A 501 -31.40 6.43 52.70
N GLU A 502 -32.73 6.30 52.79
CA GLU A 502 -33.40 5.01 52.92
C GLU A 502 -33.14 4.10 51.72
N LYS A 503 -33.20 4.65 50.50
CA LYS A 503 -32.89 3.89 49.29
C LYS A 503 -31.45 3.43 49.26
N LEU A 504 -30.47 4.26 49.64
CA LEU A 504 -29.06 3.90 49.70
C LEU A 504 -28.77 2.80 50.73
N GLU A 505 -29.43 2.86 51.90
CA GLU A 505 -29.34 1.83 52.96
C GLU A 505 -29.88 0.50 52.43
N LYS A 506 -31.06 0.49 51.74
CA LYS A 506 -31.66 -0.69 51.14
C LYS A 506 -30.77 -1.27 50.03
N ILE A 507 -30.25 -0.44 49.10
CA ILE A 507 -29.33 -0.87 48.07
C ILE A 507 -28.08 -1.52 48.68
N THR A 508 -27.57 -1.01 49.78
CA THR A 508 -26.40 -1.57 50.46
C THR A 508 -26.69 -2.96 51.03
N GLU A 509 -27.89 -3.15 51.60
CA GLU A 509 -28.36 -4.45 52.08
C GLU A 509 -28.56 -5.45 50.93
N ASP A 510 -29.23 -5.03 49.85
CA ASP A 510 -29.44 -5.85 48.64
C ASP A 510 -28.09 -6.28 48.05
N ILE A 511 -27.09 -5.41 47.98
CA ILE A 511 -25.73 -5.76 47.54
C ILE A 511 -25.11 -6.81 48.46
N HIS A 512 -25.34 -6.72 49.76
CA HIS A 512 -24.78 -7.68 50.70
C HIS A 512 -25.41 -9.07 50.54
N ILE A 513 -26.72 -9.15 50.34
CA ILE A 513 -27.49 -10.37 50.09
C ILE A 513 -27.05 -10.98 48.74
N TYR A 514 -26.98 -10.15 47.71
CA TYR A 514 -26.55 -10.58 46.37
C TYR A 514 -25.14 -11.20 46.37
N ASN A 515 -24.18 -10.57 47.06
CA ASN A 515 -22.82 -11.09 47.18
C ASN A 515 -22.74 -12.44 47.92
N LYS A 516 -23.64 -12.70 48.88
CA LYS A 516 -23.72 -13.98 49.58
C LYS A 516 -24.34 -15.07 48.70
N VAL A 517 -25.37 -14.77 47.93
CA VAL A 517 -26.11 -15.73 47.11
C VAL A 517 -25.32 -16.12 45.84
N GLN A 518 -24.78 -15.15 45.12
CA GLN A 518 -24.16 -15.37 43.81
C GLN A 518 -22.71 -15.86 43.85
N HIS A 519 -22.06 -15.88 44.99
CA HIS A 519 -20.67 -16.32 45.17
C HIS A 519 -19.73 -15.85 44.04
N LEU A 520 -19.70 -14.57 43.72
CA LEU A 520 -19.01 -13.98 42.57
C LEU A 520 -17.50 -14.32 42.48
N LYS A 521 -16.87 -14.65 43.62
CA LYS A 521 -15.46 -15.06 43.65
C LYS A 521 -15.20 -16.45 43.09
N ARG A 522 -16.19 -17.35 43.06
CA ARG A 522 -16.04 -18.71 42.55
C ARG A 522 -16.05 -18.73 41.00
N LEU A 523 -15.31 -19.67 40.45
CA LEU A 523 -15.33 -19.93 39.02
C LEU A 523 -16.75 -20.28 38.58
N PRO A 524 -17.28 -19.63 37.51
CA PRO A 524 -18.59 -19.95 36.98
C PRO A 524 -18.59 -21.33 36.29
N ASN A 525 -19.71 -22.02 36.31
CA ASN A 525 -19.84 -23.27 35.58
C ASN A 525 -19.78 -23.01 34.07
N PHE A 526 -18.86 -23.70 33.36
CA PHE A 526 -18.63 -23.55 31.92
C PHE A 526 -19.92 -23.76 31.12
N ILE A 527 -20.73 -24.78 31.46
CA ILE A 527 -21.99 -25.09 30.77
C ILE A 527 -23.00 -23.94 30.92
N ASN A 528 -23.07 -23.34 32.11
CA ASN A 528 -23.99 -22.24 32.35
C ASN A 528 -23.60 -20.96 31.60
N VAL A 529 -22.29 -20.72 31.42
CA VAL A 529 -21.80 -19.52 30.71
C VAL A 529 -22.07 -19.59 29.21
N PHE A 530 -21.85 -20.73 28.57
CA PHE A 530 -21.90 -20.85 27.11
C PHE A 530 -23.23 -21.41 26.58
N PHE A 531 -23.89 -22.30 27.30
CA PHE A 531 -25.06 -23.04 26.80
C PHE A 531 -26.36 -22.70 27.52
N ARG A 532 -26.32 -22.48 28.87
CA ARG A 532 -27.51 -22.32 29.72
C ARG A 532 -27.45 -21.06 30.57
N TYR A 533 -27.01 -19.93 30.02
CA TYR A 533 -26.97 -18.69 30.76
C TYR A 533 -28.39 -18.23 31.17
N GLN A 534 -28.50 -17.72 32.37
CA GLN A 534 -29.69 -17.01 32.85
C GLN A 534 -29.39 -15.51 32.98
N PRO A 535 -30.31 -14.61 32.55
CA PRO A 535 -30.16 -13.18 32.80
C PRO A 535 -30.22 -12.93 34.31
N ASP A 536 -29.39 -12.01 34.79
CA ASP A 536 -29.33 -11.64 36.20
C ASP A 536 -30.15 -10.37 36.42
N HIS A 537 -31.43 -10.57 36.69
CA HIS A 537 -32.38 -9.46 36.89
C HIS A 537 -32.14 -8.70 38.23
N GLU A 538 -31.53 -9.34 39.25
CA GLU A 538 -31.26 -8.68 40.49
C GLU A 538 -30.22 -7.58 40.37
N ILE A 539 -29.12 -7.86 39.65
CA ILE A 539 -28.10 -6.84 39.44
C ILE A 539 -28.59 -5.72 38.50
N GLU A 540 -29.50 -6.04 37.57
CA GLU A 540 -30.15 -5.03 36.72
C GLU A 540 -30.99 -4.10 37.59
N ARG A 541 -31.82 -4.64 38.52
CA ARG A 541 -32.63 -3.86 39.46
C ARG A 541 -31.76 -2.97 40.37
N ILE A 542 -30.72 -3.55 41.00
CA ILE A 542 -29.80 -2.80 41.87
C ILE A 542 -29.13 -1.66 41.10
N SER A 543 -28.75 -1.89 39.86
CA SER A 543 -28.13 -0.87 39.00
C SER A 543 -29.11 0.25 38.67
N GLU A 544 -30.37 -0.07 38.37
CA GLU A 544 -31.39 0.91 38.00
C GLU A 544 -31.82 1.75 39.24
N GLU A 545 -32.01 1.11 40.38
CA GLU A 545 -32.32 1.82 41.63
C GLU A 545 -31.17 2.76 42.04
N LEU A 546 -29.91 2.33 41.90
CA LEU A 546 -28.72 3.15 42.14
C LEU A 546 -28.63 4.36 41.20
N GLU A 547 -28.86 4.16 39.88
CA GLU A 547 -28.82 5.27 38.92
C GLU A 547 -29.91 6.30 39.20
N ASN A 548 -31.13 5.88 39.63
CA ASN A 548 -32.20 6.79 39.99
C ASN A 548 -31.82 7.66 41.20
N VAL A 549 -31.19 7.08 42.21
CA VAL A 549 -30.71 7.85 43.39
C VAL A 549 -29.56 8.79 43.01
N ILE A 550 -28.65 8.33 42.17
CA ILE A 550 -27.56 9.19 41.66
C ILE A 550 -28.13 10.38 40.88
N GLU A 551 -29.15 10.14 40.05
CA GLU A 551 -29.80 11.21 39.26
C GLU A 551 -30.45 12.26 40.16
N ASP A 552 -31.15 11.86 41.23
CA ASP A 552 -31.73 12.79 42.18
C ASP A 552 -30.66 13.57 42.93
N LEU A 553 -29.63 12.88 43.44
CA LEU A 553 -28.50 13.51 44.15
C LEU A 553 -27.64 14.42 43.27
N THR A 554 -27.68 14.31 41.92
CA THR A 554 -27.02 15.30 41.06
C THR A 554 -27.61 16.69 41.13
N ASN A 555 -28.84 16.83 41.66
CA ASN A 555 -29.49 18.12 41.89
C ASN A 555 -28.99 18.83 43.17
N THR A 556 -28.06 18.23 43.93
CA THR A 556 -27.50 18.83 45.15
C THR A 556 -26.60 20.03 44.84
N LYS A 557 -26.66 21.05 45.70
CA LYS A 557 -25.71 22.19 45.70
C LYS A 557 -24.39 21.87 46.41
N ASN A 558 -24.31 20.73 47.11
CA ASN A 558 -23.13 20.37 47.88
C ASN A 558 -22.04 19.75 47.02
N LYS A 559 -20.92 20.47 46.87
CA LYS A 559 -19.75 20.01 46.06
C LYS A 559 -19.12 18.71 46.57
N PHE A 560 -19.22 18.42 47.87
CA PHE A 560 -18.65 17.19 48.42
C PHE A 560 -19.47 15.96 48.04
N ILE A 561 -20.80 16.06 48.03
CA ILE A 561 -21.67 14.97 47.56
C ILE A 561 -21.42 14.75 46.06
N LEU A 562 -21.35 15.81 45.26
CA LEU A 562 -21.03 15.71 43.84
C LEU A 562 -19.67 15.05 43.57
N HIS A 563 -18.67 15.32 44.42
CA HIS A 563 -17.38 14.65 44.33
C HIS A 563 -17.49 13.16 44.64
N ASP A 564 -18.26 12.77 45.65
CA ASP A 564 -18.43 11.36 45.99
C ASP A 564 -19.27 10.60 44.96
N LEU A 565 -20.24 11.23 44.32
CA LEU A 565 -20.99 10.65 43.19
C LEU A 565 -20.08 10.23 42.01
N ASN A 566 -18.97 10.94 41.79
CA ASN A 566 -17.99 10.57 40.78
C ASN A 566 -17.19 9.29 41.11
N LYS A 567 -17.23 8.81 42.35
CA LYS A 567 -16.58 7.57 42.80
C LYS A 567 -17.39 6.33 42.39
N TYR A 568 -18.68 6.47 42.09
CA TYR A 568 -19.50 5.34 41.68
C TYR A 568 -19.03 4.74 40.35
N PRO A 569 -18.73 3.42 40.32
CA PRO A 569 -18.42 2.74 39.07
C PRO A 569 -19.70 2.58 38.23
N ILE A 570 -19.54 2.58 36.90
CA ILE A 570 -20.61 2.22 35.98
C ILE A 570 -20.70 0.70 35.96
N LEU A 571 -21.84 0.15 36.40
CA LEU A 571 -22.07 -1.29 36.45
C LEU A 571 -22.31 -1.84 35.04
N THR A 572 -21.66 -2.96 34.72
CA THR A 572 -21.91 -3.74 33.49
C THR A 572 -22.73 -4.96 33.85
N THR A 573 -24.07 -4.86 33.74
CA THR A 573 -25.02 -5.86 34.24
C THR A 573 -25.03 -7.18 33.42
N LYS A 574 -24.63 -7.16 32.14
CA LYS A 574 -24.71 -8.33 31.24
C LYS A 574 -23.39 -9.05 31.05
N ALA A 575 -22.26 -8.37 31.25
CA ALA A 575 -20.93 -8.90 30.88
C ALA A 575 -20.43 -10.06 31.76
N HIS A 576 -21.01 -10.26 32.94
CA HIS A 576 -20.63 -11.31 33.88
C HIS A 576 -21.44 -12.61 33.71
N THR A 577 -22.50 -12.62 32.89
CA THR A 577 -23.37 -13.78 32.68
C THR A 577 -23.10 -14.51 31.37
N ARG A 578 -22.71 -13.80 30.30
CA ARG A 578 -22.52 -14.34 28.95
C ARG A 578 -21.47 -13.59 28.16
N PRO A 579 -20.67 -14.29 27.29
CA PRO A 579 -19.68 -13.61 26.42
C PRO A 579 -20.32 -12.77 25.33
N PHE A 580 -21.38 -13.24 24.66
CA PHE A 580 -22.09 -12.59 23.55
C PHE A 580 -23.60 -12.56 23.79
N GLU A 581 -24.29 -11.61 23.19
CA GLU A 581 -25.74 -11.52 23.30
C GLU A 581 -26.47 -12.63 22.54
N ARG A 582 -25.91 -13.10 21.41
CA ARG A 582 -26.51 -14.13 20.55
C ARG A 582 -26.07 -15.53 20.99
N LYS A 583 -27.03 -16.44 21.25
CA LYS A 583 -26.78 -17.82 21.71
C LYS A 583 -25.84 -18.60 20.80
N TRP A 584 -26.04 -18.52 19.48
CA TRP A 584 -25.22 -19.27 18.53
C TRP A 584 -23.75 -18.87 18.54
N LEU A 585 -23.43 -17.58 18.81
CA LEU A 585 -22.04 -17.10 18.95
C LEU A 585 -21.38 -17.65 20.22
N ASN A 586 -22.13 -17.83 21.30
CA ASN A 586 -21.63 -18.42 22.53
C ASN A 586 -21.29 -19.92 22.32
N ILE A 587 -22.14 -20.65 21.61
CA ILE A 587 -21.93 -22.05 21.28
C ILE A 587 -20.73 -22.20 20.34
N ALA A 588 -20.65 -21.40 19.28
CA ALA A 588 -19.52 -21.39 18.35
C ALA A 588 -18.20 -21.07 19.08
N ALA A 589 -18.22 -20.11 19.98
CA ALA A 589 -17.05 -19.73 20.79
C ALA A 589 -16.63 -20.86 21.77
N ALA A 590 -17.56 -21.65 22.27
CA ALA A 590 -17.27 -22.80 23.14
C ALA A 590 -16.58 -23.94 22.37
N ILE A 591 -16.92 -24.14 21.09
CA ILE A 591 -16.38 -25.20 20.22
C ILE A 591 -14.92 -24.88 19.83
N ILE A 592 -14.60 -23.62 19.60
CA ILE A 592 -13.24 -23.16 19.27
C ILE A 592 -12.43 -23.09 20.57
N VAL A 593 -11.75 -24.17 20.92
CA VAL A 593 -11.08 -24.36 22.23
C VAL A 593 -10.24 -23.17 22.69
N PRO A 594 -9.29 -22.59 21.92
CA PRO A 594 -8.50 -21.47 22.41
C PRO A 594 -9.34 -20.22 22.69
N LEU A 595 -10.35 -19.93 21.87
CA LEU A 595 -11.25 -18.80 22.04
C LEU A 595 -12.19 -19.00 23.24
N GLY A 596 -12.70 -20.21 23.43
CA GLY A 596 -13.55 -20.59 24.57
C GLY A 596 -12.84 -20.36 25.91
N ILE A 597 -11.58 -20.78 26.03
CA ILE A 597 -10.79 -20.60 27.26
C ILE A 597 -10.57 -19.10 27.54
N VAL A 598 -10.17 -18.33 26.54
CA VAL A 598 -9.93 -16.89 26.70
C VAL A 598 -11.22 -16.17 27.13
N LEU A 599 -12.36 -16.47 26.52
CA LEU A 599 -13.64 -15.90 26.87
C LEU A 599 -14.12 -16.32 28.26
N TYR A 600 -13.86 -17.57 28.66
CA TYR A 600 -14.18 -18.07 29.99
C TYR A 600 -13.37 -17.33 31.08
N LEU A 601 -12.06 -17.19 30.88
CA LEU A 601 -11.20 -16.41 31.79
C LEU A 601 -11.61 -14.93 31.84
N ARG A 602 -12.03 -14.39 30.73
CA ARG A 602 -12.59 -13.05 30.64
C ARG A 602 -13.88 -12.90 31.49
N MET A 603 -14.79 -13.87 31.39
CA MET A 603 -16.01 -13.90 32.20
C MET A 603 -15.71 -13.93 33.68
N TRP A 604 -14.79 -14.80 34.11
CA TRP A 604 -14.35 -14.83 35.51
C TRP A 604 -13.77 -13.49 35.96
N ARG A 605 -12.96 -12.83 35.13
CA ARG A 605 -12.45 -11.48 35.40
C ARG A 605 -13.57 -10.44 35.55
N PHE A 606 -14.65 -10.55 34.77
CA PHE A 606 -15.81 -9.67 34.92
C PHE A 606 -16.59 -9.92 36.23
N ARG A 607 -16.73 -11.16 36.65
CA ARG A 607 -17.33 -11.48 37.98
C ARG A 607 -16.51 -10.92 39.12
N MET A 608 -15.21 -11.07 39.11
CA MET A 608 -14.29 -10.49 40.11
C MET A 608 -14.34 -8.98 40.12
N ARG A 609 -14.54 -8.37 38.96
CA ARG A 609 -14.70 -6.94 38.83
C ARG A 609 -16.03 -6.47 39.41
N LEU A 610 -17.13 -7.12 39.06
CA LEU A 610 -18.44 -6.84 39.61
C LEU A 610 -18.42 -6.88 41.15
N TYR A 611 -17.79 -7.90 41.72
CA TYR A 611 -17.59 -7.97 43.18
C TYR A 611 -16.88 -6.75 43.77
N ARG A 612 -15.81 -6.30 43.10
CA ARG A 612 -15.09 -5.07 43.56
C ARG A 612 -15.90 -3.81 43.36
N ASP A 613 -16.63 -3.70 42.28
CA ASP A 613 -17.45 -2.53 41.98
C ASP A 613 -18.63 -2.43 42.97
N LEU A 614 -19.28 -3.53 43.33
CA LEU A 614 -20.31 -3.58 44.39
C LEU A 614 -19.75 -3.21 45.74
N ARG A 615 -18.52 -3.59 46.06
CA ARG A 615 -17.87 -3.18 47.31
C ARG A 615 -17.61 -1.66 47.35
N ILE A 616 -17.16 -1.08 46.24
CA ILE A 616 -16.95 0.37 46.11
C ILE A 616 -18.29 1.10 46.27
N ILE A 617 -19.36 0.59 45.64
CA ILE A 617 -20.70 1.18 45.78
C ILE A 617 -21.15 1.18 47.25
N SER A 618 -21.07 0.05 47.95
CA SER A 618 -21.43 -0.05 49.33
C SER A 618 -20.65 0.93 50.24
N GLN A 619 -19.35 1.09 49.98
CA GLN A 619 -18.51 2.04 50.70
C GLN A 619 -18.89 3.49 50.38
N THR A 620 -19.12 3.81 49.10
CA THR A 620 -19.54 5.16 48.70
C THR A 620 -20.93 5.52 49.21
N ASN A 621 -21.86 4.54 49.26
CA ASN A 621 -23.18 4.74 49.90
C ASN A 621 -23.02 5.15 51.36
N THR A 622 -22.17 4.44 52.11
CA THR A 622 -21.93 4.76 53.53
C THR A 622 -21.34 6.17 53.70
N ASP A 623 -20.40 6.56 52.85
CA ASP A 623 -19.79 7.90 52.85
C ASP A 623 -20.83 9.00 52.58
N ILE A 624 -21.70 8.79 51.57
CA ILE A 624 -22.75 9.75 51.20
C ILE A 624 -23.82 9.85 52.29
N ILE A 625 -24.28 8.73 52.86
CA ILE A 625 -25.23 8.69 53.98
C ILE A 625 -24.68 9.48 55.16
N GLY A 626 -23.40 9.25 55.51
CA GLY A 626 -22.74 10.02 56.58
C GLY A 626 -22.77 11.52 56.32
N ARG A 627 -22.44 11.96 55.08
CA ARG A 627 -22.47 13.39 54.72
C ARG A 627 -23.89 13.98 54.72
N ILE A 628 -24.90 13.24 54.29
CA ILE A 628 -26.29 13.70 54.31
C ILE A 628 -26.74 13.89 55.76
N LYS A 629 -26.43 12.94 56.68
CA LYS A 629 -26.74 13.04 58.10
C LYS A 629 -26.05 14.26 58.75
N ASP A 630 -24.81 14.55 58.39
CA ASP A 630 -24.08 15.76 58.86
C ASP A 630 -24.75 17.05 58.36
N ILE A 631 -25.22 17.10 57.13
CA ILE A 631 -25.93 18.26 56.59
C ILE A 631 -27.27 18.47 57.30
N GLN A 632 -28.04 17.40 57.53
CA GLN A 632 -29.32 17.46 58.20
C GLN A 632 -29.14 17.93 59.69
N THR A 633 -28.11 17.45 60.38
CA THR A 633 -27.78 17.84 61.74
C THR A 633 -27.41 19.33 61.84
N ARG A 634 -26.61 19.84 60.91
CA ARG A 634 -26.26 21.28 60.84
C ARG A 634 -27.46 22.16 60.50
N ASN A 635 -28.34 21.71 59.61
CA ASN A 635 -29.55 22.45 59.26
C ASN A 635 -30.51 22.50 60.45
N ASN A 636 -30.66 21.42 61.22
CA ASN A 636 -31.48 21.39 62.42
C ASN A 636 -30.91 22.28 63.55
N GLN A 637 -29.59 22.36 63.75
CA GLN A 637 -28.94 23.26 64.69
C GLN A 637 -29.10 24.73 64.30
N ASN A 638 -29.10 25.07 63.02
CA ASN A 638 -29.32 26.43 62.51
C ASN A 638 -30.81 26.88 62.64
N VAL A 639 -31.74 25.92 62.65
CA VAL A 639 -33.19 26.22 62.91
C VAL A 639 -33.50 26.44 64.39
N THR A 640 -32.73 25.82 65.32
CA THR A 640 -32.90 25.94 66.73
C THR A 640 -32.27 27.23 67.35
N ILE A 641 -31.42 27.93 66.50
CA ILE A 641 -30.75 29.18 66.92
C ILE A 641 -31.46 30.44 66.36
N LYS A 642 -32.50 30.27 65.53
CA LYS A 642 -33.39 31.36 65.10
C LYS A 642 -34.70 31.29 65.87
#